data_9a2c8b5279590f843b8cc3f97aed9781
#
_entry.id   9a2c8b5279590f843b8cc3f97aed9781
#
_cell.length_a   1.000
_cell.length_b   1.000
_cell.length_c   1.000
_cell.angle_alpha   90.00
_cell.angle_beta   90.00
_cell.angle_gamma   90.00
#
_symmetry.space_group_name_H-M   'P 1'
#
loop_
_entity.id
_entity.type
_entity.pdbx_description
1 polymer ?
#
loop_
_entity_poly.entity_id
_entity_poly.type
_entity_poly.pdbx_seq_one_letter_code
_entity_poly.pdbx_strand_id
1 'polypeptide(L)'
;MHKSLLYLLLLSTSVLCFGQSAKDEAKMTDCIKQYFSKYKAKGTRLAQQPRMLSYQVDDNEKTLTITADEWFAMQEFTPDITEHIYKKIKGELPKPYNKYKVSIITNGMTIEELIPNRLSKNADKSRLWGNINYDGKPWVKNVSTPFYPTHGLQNRHISLWASHGRYYDQKTSQWRWQRPKLFCTTEDLFTQTIVVPYLIPMLERAGAIVFTPRERDWQTEEIIVDNDGSKNNYIEVTAHGKWQTTPQPGFMKHEGNYQDNENPFMAGTARMANTTSSNKRYSVATYQPRFQKAGRYAVYVSYQSLPNSVDDALYTVWHKGECTQFRVNQQMGGGTWVYLGTFEFDAGYNEFNRVTLTNQSSHNGIVTTDAVRFGGGMGNIERFGQTSGMPRAIEGARYYAQWAGMPYSVYSGRQGTDDYADDINVRSFMTNYLGGGSCYMPNLEGQKIPIELSLAIHSDAGYFKNGKDIWGALAICTTNHNEGKLNAGISRMASRDLADALLSNEVLDLKYKYSTWNRRELYDRNYSESRVPEVPSAILETMSHQSFPDMRYGQDPNFRFTLARSIYKTLLRYINDQHGTSFIVAPLAPDNFRIEFKDKNTVHISWNAVNDPQEPTSKPSGYLLYTAMGDADFDNGTYVKKTSYEVKLEPGQTYHFRVSAVNRGGESFCTEVLSAYYQPEATKTVMIVNGFHRVSSPAVRDNDDEQGFDLNEDPGITYGPTLGWVGRQINFDRTQMGNENGGLGYSDEELQGRLIAGNDFNYVRTHADAIAATRKYNIVSCSNEAIETGKVNLSRYAAVDLLLGLERNDGHSLNYYKSFTSLLQTALQKYSQNGGALLVSGAYVGSDMTTDTEQQFLASVLKCRYAGRSQAGSGTVKGLGITFNYWNELNANHYAATSVDILQPVKPAFTAMQYADGQDAAIAYKQGNERLFVMGFPFECIIDRQKRFSIMQGILNYLLNN
;
A
#
# COMPACT_ATOMS: atom_id res chain seq x y z
N MET A 1 -11.70 44.14 -2.03
CA MET A 1 -11.60 45.21 -3.05
C MET A 1 -10.49 46.25 -2.79
N HIS A 2 -9.41 45.92 -2.06
CA HIS A 2 -8.32 46.90 -1.78
C HIS A 2 -6.91 46.43 -2.18
N LYS A 3 -6.75 45.28 -2.81
CA LYS A 3 -5.43 44.83 -3.29
C LYS A 3 -5.24 44.88 -4.81
N SER A 4 -6.30 45.16 -5.58
CA SER A 4 -6.18 45.42 -7.03
C SER A 4 -5.65 46.81 -7.37
N LEU A 5 -5.58 47.69 -6.41
CA LEU A 5 -5.07 49.07 -6.61
C LEU A 5 -3.55 49.20 -6.41
N LEU A 6 -2.91 48.24 -5.73
CA LEU A 6 -1.44 48.28 -5.52
C LEU A 6 -0.63 47.77 -6.73
N TYR A 7 -1.23 46.99 -7.58
CA TYR A 7 -0.59 46.51 -8.84
C TYR A 7 -0.62 47.54 -9.97
N LEU A 8 -1.56 48.51 -9.90
CA LEU A 8 -1.61 49.58 -10.91
C LEU A 8 -0.76 50.81 -10.54
N LEU A 9 -0.31 50.93 -9.27
CA LEU A 9 0.54 52.05 -8.87
C LEU A 9 2.05 51.79 -9.10
N LEU A 10 2.44 50.53 -9.36
CA LEU A 10 3.85 50.19 -9.69
C LEU A 10 4.18 50.36 -11.17
N LEU A 11 3.22 50.72 -12.02
CA LEU A 11 3.40 50.96 -13.44
C LEU A 11 3.63 52.43 -13.82
N SER A 12 3.71 53.38 -12.88
CA SER A 12 3.82 54.79 -13.19
C SER A 12 4.98 55.52 -12.50
N THR A 13 5.98 54.82 -11.98
CA THR A 13 7.25 55.51 -11.70
C THR A 13 8.25 55.11 -12.77
N SER A 14 8.18 55.78 -13.91
CA SER A 14 9.28 55.92 -14.84
C SER A 14 10.38 56.73 -14.13
N VAL A 15 11.28 56.02 -13.44
CA VAL A 15 12.56 56.58 -13.06
C VAL A 15 13.34 56.76 -14.33
N LEU A 16 13.55 58.04 -14.70
CA LEU A 16 14.45 58.43 -15.79
C LEU A 16 15.85 57.87 -15.45
N CYS A 17 16.24 56.78 -16.12
CA CYS A 17 17.61 56.30 -16.15
C CYS A 17 18.46 57.29 -16.96
N PHE A 18 19.15 58.23 -16.30
CA PHE A 18 20.21 59.00 -16.88
C PHE A 18 21.40 58.07 -17.16
N GLY A 19 21.73 57.83 -18.42
CA GLY A 19 23.04 57.29 -18.79
C GLY A 19 23.09 56.09 -19.71
N GLN A 20 21.97 55.38 -19.97
CA GLN A 20 21.98 54.20 -20.87
C GLN A 20 21.53 54.58 -22.27
N SER A 21 22.35 54.33 -23.30
CA SER A 21 21.90 54.54 -24.67
C SER A 21 20.85 53.46 -25.02
N ALA A 22 19.82 53.84 -25.81
CA ALA A 22 18.80 52.88 -26.30
C ALA A 22 19.42 51.62 -26.97
N LYS A 23 20.64 51.72 -27.46
CA LYS A 23 21.41 50.63 -28.09
C LYS A 23 21.96 49.66 -27.01
N ASP A 24 22.38 50.16 -25.85
CA ASP A 24 22.87 49.30 -24.75
C ASP A 24 21.71 48.58 -24.08
N GLU A 25 20.55 49.22 -23.94
CA GLU A 25 19.31 48.62 -23.42
C GLU A 25 18.80 47.54 -24.38
N ALA A 26 18.77 47.77 -25.68
CA ALA A 26 18.40 46.75 -26.66
C ALA A 26 19.35 45.55 -26.59
N LYS A 27 20.67 45.76 -26.48
CA LYS A 27 21.66 44.70 -26.37
C LYS A 27 21.50 43.89 -25.09
N MET A 28 21.20 44.53 -23.94
CA MET A 28 20.93 43.86 -22.65
C MET A 28 19.69 42.95 -22.78
N THR A 29 18.60 43.51 -23.33
CA THR A 29 17.36 42.81 -23.57
C THR A 29 17.60 41.54 -24.42
N ASP A 30 18.36 41.69 -25.53
CA ASP A 30 18.67 40.58 -26.44
C ASP A 30 19.52 39.51 -25.73
N CYS A 31 20.55 39.89 -24.98
CA CYS A 31 21.37 38.92 -24.25
C CYS A 31 20.55 38.12 -23.25
N ILE A 32 19.69 38.74 -22.46
CA ILE A 32 18.87 38.07 -21.44
C ILE A 32 17.83 37.18 -22.14
N LYS A 33 17.13 37.69 -23.19
CA LYS A 33 16.18 36.89 -23.97
C LYS A 33 16.85 35.68 -24.62
N GLN A 34 18.04 35.82 -25.15
CA GLN A 34 18.81 34.74 -25.77
C GLN A 34 19.21 33.69 -24.70
N TYR A 35 19.60 34.11 -23.51
CA TYR A 35 19.85 33.18 -22.39
C TYR A 35 18.64 32.31 -22.11
N PHE A 36 17.47 32.90 -21.87
CA PHE A 36 16.24 32.13 -21.57
C PHE A 36 15.77 31.27 -22.74
N SER A 37 15.92 31.72 -23.98
CA SER A 37 15.52 30.95 -25.19
C SER A 37 16.35 29.67 -25.37
N LYS A 38 17.59 29.65 -24.86
CA LYS A 38 18.49 28.48 -24.90
C LYS A 38 18.59 27.74 -23.58
N TYR A 39 17.88 28.23 -22.56
CA TYR A 39 17.96 27.65 -21.22
C TYR A 39 17.45 26.22 -21.21
N LYS A 40 18.19 25.33 -20.55
CA LYS A 40 17.78 23.97 -20.25
C LYS A 40 17.91 23.71 -18.76
N ALA A 41 16.81 23.43 -18.11
CA ALA A 41 16.81 23.08 -16.71
C ALA A 41 17.60 21.78 -16.49
N LYS A 42 18.50 21.80 -15.50
CA LYS A 42 19.31 20.64 -15.16
C LYS A 42 18.45 19.66 -14.36
N GLY A 43 18.35 18.41 -14.82
CA GLY A 43 17.65 17.35 -14.11
C GLY A 43 16.12 17.45 -14.14
N THR A 44 15.55 18.53 -14.67
CA THR A 44 14.10 18.72 -14.75
C THR A 44 13.68 18.88 -16.21
N ARG A 45 12.63 18.20 -16.60
CA ARG A 45 11.97 18.41 -17.88
C ARG A 45 10.85 19.42 -17.70
N LEU A 46 10.94 20.55 -18.41
CA LEU A 46 9.91 21.58 -18.44
C LEU A 46 9.07 21.46 -19.71
N ALA A 47 7.75 21.55 -19.59
CA ALA A 47 6.83 21.50 -20.73
C ALA A 47 6.91 22.75 -21.59
N GLN A 48 7.34 23.89 -21.03
CA GLN A 48 7.51 25.13 -21.76
C GLN A 48 8.86 25.76 -21.48
N GLN A 49 9.36 26.48 -22.49
CA GLN A 49 10.60 27.23 -22.40
C GLN A 49 10.41 28.45 -21.48
N PRO A 50 11.20 28.62 -20.40
CA PRO A 50 11.16 29.81 -19.57
C PRO A 50 11.49 31.09 -20.35
N ARG A 51 10.90 32.21 -19.93
CA ARG A 51 11.08 33.49 -20.60
C ARG A 51 11.39 34.61 -19.61
N MET A 52 12.17 35.59 -20.02
CA MET A 52 12.29 36.85 -19.31
C MET A 52 10.99 37.66 -19.51
N LEU A 53 10.43 38.16 -18.41
CA LEU A 53 9.31 39.09 -18.39
C LEU A 53 9.81 40.56 -18.40
N SER A 54 10.75 40.86 -17.52
CA SER A 54 11.33 42.19 -17.37
C SER A 54 12.70 42.12 -16.73
N TYR A 55 13.43 43.25 -16.71
CA TYR A 55 14.60 43.42 -15.87
C TYR A 55 14.69 44.87 -15.35
N GLN A 56 15.41 45.09 -14.26
CA GLN A 56 15.69 46.36 -13.65
C GLN A 56 17.18 46.48 -13.34
N VAL A 57 17.76 47.62 -13.63
CA VAL A 57 19.16 47.93 -13.35
C VAL A 57 19.21 49.07 -12.30
N ASP A 58 20.00 48.88 -11.29
CA ASP A 58 20.39 49.93 -10.32
C ASP A 58 21.91 50.19 -10.46
N ASP A 59 22.26 51.27 -11.10
CA ASP A 59 23.64 51.63 -11.36
C ASP A 59 24.36 52.11 -10.09
N ASN A 60 23.62 52.62 -9.09
CA ASN A 60 24.18 53.03 -7.82
C ASN A 60 24.62 51.85 -6.97
N GLU A 61 23.70 50.88 -6.79
CA GLU A 61 23.96 49.67 -6.04
C GLU A 61 24.64 48.57 -6.86
N LYS A 62 24.82 48.81 -8.19
CA LYS A 62 25.35 47.83 -9.17
C LYS A 62 24.63 46.48 -9.11
N THR A 63 23.32 46.56 -9.08
CA THR A 63 22.44 45.35 -9.10
C THR A 63 21.68 45.27 -10.40
N LEU A 64 21.42 44.02 -10.84
CA LEU A 64 20.57 43.68 -11.96
C LEU A 64 19.55 42.66 -11.48
N THR A 65 18.28 43.06 -11.43
CA THR A 65 17.16 42.15 -11.13
C THR A 65 16.46 41.73 -12.40
N ILE A 66 16.38 40.44 -12.66
CA ILE A 66 15.73 39.86 -13.82
C ILE A 66 14.46 39.14 -13.34
N THR A 67 13.31 39.47 -13.93
CA THR A 67 12.05 38.74 -13.67
C THR A 67 11.80 37.75 -14.77
N ALA A 68 11.77 36.46 -14.42
CA ALA A 68 11.40 35.34 -15.29
C ALA A 68 9.94 34.94 -15.07
N ASP A 69 9.35 34.26 -16.05
CA ASP A 69 8.02 33.68 -15.94
C ASP A 69 7.96 32.53 -14.93
N GLU A 70 6.74 32.04 -14.63
CA GLU A 70 6.50 30.97 -13.66
C GLU A 70 7.16 29.63 -14.06
N TRP A 71 7.39 29.38 -15.35
CA TRP A 71 8.04 28.16 -15.84
C TRP A 71 9.47 28.02 -15.33
N PHE A 72 10.14 29.14 -15.07
CA PHE A 72 11.48 29.10 -14.49
C PHE A 72 11.47 28.62 -13.02
N ALA A 73 10.37 28.87 -12.28
CA ALA A 73 10.22 28.43 -10.89
C ALA A 73 9.95 26.92 -10.76
N MET A 74 9.56 26.24 -11.85
CA MET A 74 9.06 24.86 -11.79
C MET A 74 10.17 23.79 -11.83
N GLN A 75 11.41 24.19 -11.92
CA GLN A 75 12.58 23.32 -11.90
C GLN A 75 13.10 23.05 -10.50
N GLU A 76 14.04 22.12 -10.39
CA GLU A 76 14.81 21.92 -9.17
C GLU A 76 15.77 23.08 -8.91
N PHE A 77 15.79 23.56 -7.66
CA PHE A 77 16.78 24.52 -7.18
C PHE A 77 17.63 23.90 -6.07
N THR A 78 18.93 23.81 -6.32
CA THR A 78 19.95 23.48 -5.33
C THR A 78 20.96 24.62 -5.27
N PRO A 79 21.79 24.73 -4.23
CA PRO A 79 22.86 25.73 -4.21
C PRO A 79 23.75 25.70 -5.46
N ASP A 80 24.12 24.51 -5.92
CA ASP A 80 24.97 24.32 -7.12
C ASP A 80 24.27 24.74 -8.42
N ILE A 81 22.98 24.38 -8.55
CA ILE A 81 22.18 24.78 -9.74
C ILE A 81 22.02 26.29 -9.76
N THR A 82 21.71 26.91 -8.62
CA THR A 82 21.53 28.36 -8.50
C THR A 82 22.83 29.11 -8.82
N GLU A 83 23.97 28.67 -8.31
CA GLU A 83 25.28 29.23 -8.63
C GLU A 83 25.60 29.09 -10.12
N HIS A 84 25.32 27.91 -10.69
CA HIS A 84 25.51 27.67 -12.12
C HIS A 84 24.66 28.59 -12.99
N ILE A 85 23.39 28.83 -12.63
CA ILE A 85 22.50 29.78 -13.32
C ILE A 85 23.09 31.16 -13.35
N TYR A 86 23.52 31.69 -12.18
CA TYR A 86 24.13 33.02 -12.09
C TYR A 86 25.44 33.12 -12.85
N LYS A 87 26.29 32.11 -12.78
CA LYS A 87 27.55 32.09 -13.53
C LYS A 87 27.33 32.16 -15.04
N LYS A 88 26.36 31.41 -15.54
CA LYS A 88 26.03 31.35 -16.95
C LYS A 88 25.46 32.69 -17.44
N ILE A 89 24.44 33.22 -16.78
CA ILE A 89 23.83 34.49 -17.21
C ILE A 89 24.83 35.66 -17.15
N LYS A 90 25.65 35.75 -16.09
CA LYS A 90 26.70 36.75 -15.98
C LYS A 90 27.70 36.66 -17.12
N GLY A 91 28.00 35.46 -17.62
CA GLY A 91 28.90 35.27 -18.76
C GLY A 91 28.34 35.80 -20.08
N GLU A 92 27.03 35.89 -20.21
CA GLU A 92 26.35 36.40 -21.42
C GLU A 92 26.05 37.91 -21.37
N LEU A 93 26.06 38.53 -20.19
CA LEU A 93 25.77 39.94 -20.02
C LEU A 93 26.89 40.83 -20.59
N PRO A 94 26.53 41.97 -21.26
CA PRO A 94 27.51 42.93 -21.72
C PRO A 94 28.21 43.68 -20.57
N LYS A 95 29.43 44.18 -20.81
CA LYS A 95 30.10 45.08 -19.85
C LYS A 95 29.37 46.41 -19.75
N PRO A 96 29.24 47.04 -18.57
CA PRO A 96 29.80 46.64 -17.26
C PRO A 96 28.92 45.66 -16.47
N TYR A 97 27.70 45.30 -16.94
CA TYR A 97 26.64 44.57 -16.23
C TYR A 97 27.02 43.14 -15.80
N ASN A 98 27.98 42.52 -16.49
CA ASN A 98 28.51 41.23 -16.10
C ASN A 98 29.24 41.25 -14.73
N LYS A 99 29.52 42.43 -14.18
CA LYS A 99 30.10 42.62 -12.84
C LYS A 99 29.05 42.97 -11.79
N TYR A 100 27.80 43.18 -12.16
CA TYR A 100 26.72 43.53 -11.25
C TYR A 100 26.33 42.34 -10.41
N LYS A 101 25.74 42.60 -9.26
CA LYS A 101 25.06 41.57 -8.48
C LYS A 101 23.75 41.23 -9.19
N VAL A 102 23.68 40.06 -9.77
CA VAL A 102 22.47 39.59 -10.49
C VAL A 102 21.57 38.88 -9.51
N SER A 103 20.28 39.20 -9.52
CA SER A 103 19.19 38.49 -8.85
C SER A 103 18.15 38.05 -9.88
N ILE A 104 17.64 36.87 -9.79
CA ILE A 104 16.55 36.37 -10.64
C ILE A 104 15.33 36.12 -9.77
N ILE A 105 14.21 36.74 -10.14
CA ILE A 105 12.92 36.59 -9.48
C ILE A 105 12.01 35.80 -10.44
N THR A 106 11.32 34.80 -9.92
CA THR A 106 10.31 34.03 -10.60
C THR A 106 9.21 33.65 -9.62
N ASN A 107 7.96 33.69 -10.06
CA ASN A 107 6.81 33.49 -9.18
C ASN A 107 6.82 34.36 -7.91
N GLY A 108 7.34 35.58 -8.02
CA GLY A 108 7.42 36.52 -6.90
C GLY A 108 8.53 36.27 -5.87
N MET A 109 9.41 35.29 -6.11
CA MET A 109 10.50 34.91 -5.19
C MET A 109 11.84 34.89 -5.93
N THR A 110 12.92 35.16 -5.21
CA THR A 110 14.27 34.93 -5.74
C THR A 110 14.53 33.43 -5.87
N ILE A 111 15.43 33.06 -6.80
CA ILE A 111 15.75 31.62 -6.98
C ILE A 111 16.45 31.01 -5.76
N GLU A 112 17.05 31.80 -4.89
CA GLU A 112 17.60 31.38 -3.60
C GLU A 112 16.48 30.99 -2.61
N GLU A 113 15.39 31.75 -2.58
CA GLU A 113 14.20 31.43 -1.76
C GLU A 113 13.51 30.13 -2.18
N LEU A 114 13.70 29.70 -3.44
CA LEU A 114 13.17 28.45 -3.97
C LEU A 114 14.03 27.23 -3.61
N ILE A 115 15.23 27.42 -3.06
CA ILE A 115 16.03 26.31 -2.53
C ILE A 115 15.34 25.72 -1.31
N PRO A 116 15.05 24.39 -1.30
CA PRO A 116 14.43 23.74 -0.15
C PRO A 116 15.27 23.84 1.11
N ASN A 117 14.62 23.98 2.26
CA ASN A 117 15.30 24.10 3.56
C ASN A 117 16.34 23.00 3.81
N ARG A 118 16.04 21.74 3.44
CA ARG A 118 16.95 20.60 3.57
C ARG A 118 18.29 20.74 2.84
N LEU A 119 18.35 21.62 1.83
CA LEU A 119 19.55 21.90 1.01
C LEU A 119 20.18 23.26 1.34
N SER A 120 19.50 24.11 2.11
CA SER A 120 19.97 25.43 2.48
C SER A 120 20.97 25.37 3.65
N LYS A 121 22.06 26.11 3.56
CA LYS A 121 23.00 26.29 4.68
C LYS A 121 22.37 27.02 5.87
N ASN A 122 21.42 27.92 5.57
CA ASN A 122 20.67 28.70 6.54
C ASN A 122 19.18 28.39 6.36
N ALA A 123 18.70 27.37 7.10
CA ALA A 123 17.30 27.00 7.03
C ALA A 123 16.37 28.15 7.45
N ASP A 124 15.35 28.42 6.65
CA ASP A 124 14.30 29.39 6.97
C ASP A 124 13.39 28.83 8.06
N LYS A 125 13.51 29.36 9.26
CA LYS A 125 12.74 28.89 10.44
C LYS A 125 11.24 29.12 10.29
N SER A 126 10.80 30.00 9.42
CA SER A 126 9.38 30.25 9.18
C SER A 126 8.69 29.06 8.47
N ARG A 127 9.46 28.17 7.86
CA ARG A 127 8.98 26.94 7.17
C ARG A 127 8.93 25.72 8.08
N LEU A 128 9.37 25.87 9.34
CA LEU A 128 9.47 24.74 10.29
C LEU A 128 8.39 24.87 11.37
N TRP A 129 7.95 23.74 11.91
CA TRP A 129 7.05 23.72 13.06
C TRP A 129 7.65 24.40 14.30
N GLY A 130 8.98 24.34 14.47
CA GLY A 130 9.66 24.97 15.60
C GLY A 130 9.18 24.42 16.94
N ASN A 131 8.57 25.31 17.77
CA ASN A 131 7.99 24.90 19.06
C ASN A 131 6.57 24.30 18.96
N ILE A 132 5.97 24.29 17.77
CA ILE A 132 4.67 23.68 17.55
C ILE A 132 4.89 22.17 17.42
N ASN A 133 4.59 21.44 18.49
CA ASN A 133 4.74 19.99 18.53
C ASN A 133 3.63 19.40 19.40
N TYR A 134 3.04 18.30 18.96
CA TYR A 134 2.07 17.56 19.73
C TYR A 134 2.80 16.54 20.65
N ASP A 135 2.78 16.77 21.94
CA ASP A 135 3.42 15.91 22.95
C ASP A 135 2.43 15.02 23.70
N GLY A 136 1.14 15.06 23.32
CA GLY A 136 0.08 14.25 23.92
C GLY A 136 0.10 12.78 23.47
N LYS A 137 -0.87 12.04 24.01
CA LYS A 137 -1.07 10.65 23.57
C LYS A 137 -1.67 10.61 22.17
N PRO A 138 -1.23 9.67 21.30
CA PRO A 138 -1.75 9.54 19.96
C PRO A 138 -3.23 9.18 19.97
N TRP A 139 -3.92 9.45 18.86
CA TRP A 139 -5.33 9.10 18.72
C TRP A 139 -5.59 7.61 18.97
N VAL A 140 -4.77 6.73 18.36
CA VAL A 140 -4.83 5.28 18.57
C VAL A 140 -3.42 4.74 18.82
N LYS A 141 -3.28 3.85 19.80
CA LYS A 141 -2.03 3.14 20.09
C LYS A 141 -2.29 1.66 20.32
N ASN A 142 -1.71 0.80 19.48
CA ASN A 142 -1.64 -0.64 19.76
C ASN A 142 -0.73 -0.86 20.97
N VAL A 143 -1.24 -1.46 22.05
CA VAL A 143 -0.47 -1.73 23.29
C VAL A 143 -0.12 -3.19 23.46
N SER A 144 -0.50 -4.06 22.53
CA SER A 144 -0.13 -5.47 22.51
C SER A 144 1.19 -5.74 21.79
N THR A 145 1.64 -4.84 20.91
CA THR A 145 2.92 -5.04 20.21
C THR A 145 4.09 -4.99 21.19
N PRO A 146 5.06 -5.92 21.11
CA PRO A 146 6.23 -5.92 21.98
C PRO A 146 7.31 -4.92 21.58
N PHE A 147 7.11 -4.21 20.46
CA PHE A 147 8.10 -3.29 19.89
C PHE A 147 7.47 -1.97 19.47
N TYR A 148 8.15 -0.85 19.78
CA TYR A 148 7.77 0.50 19.36
C TYR A 148 8.96 1.22 18.74
N PRO A 149 8.81 1.84 17.56
CA PRO A 149 9.86 2.68 16.99
C PRO A 149 10.06 3.94 17.84
N THR A 150 11.30 4.41 17.96
CA THR A 150 11.68 5.61 18.72
C THR A 150 12.32 6.70 17.85
N HIS A 151 12.66 6.37 16.61
CA HIS A 151 13.28 7.24 15.61
C HIS A 151 12.59 7.07 14.25
N GLY A 152 11.31 6.72 14.25
CA GLY A 152 10.43 6.61 13.11
C GLY A 152 9.49 7.82 13.02
N LEU A 153 8.20 7.49 12.85
CA LEU A 153 7.07 8.42 12.80
C LEU A 153 6.16 8.28 14.03
N GLN A 154 6.72 7.90 15.14
CA GLN A 154 6.02 7.62 16.37
C GLN A 154 5.11 8.78 16.79
N ASN A 155 3.81 8.46 17.00
CA ASN A 155 2.75 9.40 17.38
C ASN A 155 2.47 10.52 16.36
N ARG A 156 3.00 10.43 15.13
CA ARG A 156 2.72 11.40 14.07
C ARG A 156 1.41 11.07 13.39
N HIS A 157 0.57 12.07 13.16
CA HIS A 157 -0.74 11.92 12.51
C HIS A 157 -0.65 12.49 11.11
N ILE A 158 -0.94 11.66 10.12
CA ILE A 158 -0.80 11.98 8.70
C ILE A 158 -2.15 11.77 8.02
N SER A 159 -2.60 12.75 7.25
CA SER A 159 -3.72 12.58 6.32
C SER A 159 -3.19 12.18 4.95
N LEU A 160 -3.61 11.03 4.45
CA LEU A 160 -3.13 10.46 3.19
C LEU A 160 -4.28 9.89 2.39
N TRP A 161 -4.32 10.13 1.09
CA TRP A 161 -5.31 9.50 0.22
C TRP A 161 -4.78 9.16 -1.17
N ALA A 162 -5.45 8.18 -1.77
CA ALA A 162 -5.26 7.77 -3.15
C ALA A 162 -6.26 8.53 -4.03
N SER A 163 -5.79 9.40 -4.87
CA SER A 163 -6.53 10.22 -5.85
C SER A 163 -8.04 10.41 -5.58
N HIS A 164 -8.88 9.92 -6.44
CA HIS A 164 -10.34 10.03 -6.41
C HIS A 164 -11.02 8.67 -6.42
N GLY A 165 -12.35 8.68 -6.48
CA GLY A 165 -13.15 7.50 -6.57
C GLY A 165 -14.38 7.74 -7.43
N ARG A 166 -15.24 6.72 -7.53
CA ARG A 166 -16.47 6.77 -8.29
C ARG A 166 -17.41 7.81 -7.70
N TYR A 167 -18.03 8.63 -8.54
CA TYR A 167 -18.95 9.70 -8.13
C TYR A 167 -20.24 9.67 -8.94
N TYR A 168 -21.29 10.29 -8.40
CA TYR A 168 -22.54 10.52 -9.11
C TYR A 168 -22.43 11.82 -9.92
N ASP A 169 -22.59 11.70 -11.25
CA ASP A 169 -22.60 12.86 -12.16
C ASP A 169 -24.03 13.34 -12.37
N GLN A 170 -24.39 14.48 -11.78
CA GLN A 170 -25.70 15.06 -11.90
C GLN A 170 -26.09 15.42 -13.35
N LYS A 171 -25.12 15.70 -14.23
CA LYS A 171 -25.39 16.06 -15.63
C LYS A 171 -25.85 14.86 -16.45
N THR A 172 -25.31 13.69 -16.16
CA THR A 172 -25.66 12.44 -16.87
C THR A 172 -26.59 11.55 -16.06
N SER A 173 -26.85 11.90 -14.80
CA SER A 173 -27.63 11.09 -13.82
C SER A 173 -27.10 9.67 -13.66
N GLN A 174 -25.77 9.52 -13.62
CA GLN A 174 -25.09 8.24 -13.55
C GLN A 174 -23.90 8.26 -12.61
N TRP A 175 -23.61 7.12 -12.00
CA TRP A 175 -22.34 6.86 -11.30
C TRP A 175 -21.22 6.57 -12.31
N ARG A 176 -20.09 7.27 -12.20
CA ARG A 176 -18.99 7.12 -13.14
C ARG A 176 -17.62 7.33 -12.49
N TRP A 177 -16.58 6.87 -13.15
CA TRP A 177 -15.21 7.19 -12.79
C TRP A 177 -14.87 8.63 -13.10
N GLN A 178 -13.95 9.21 -12.35
CA GLN A 178 -13.45 10.56 -12.65
C GLN A 178 -12.45 10.55 -13.82
N ARG A 179 -11.81 9.44 -14.08
CA ARG A 179 -10.80 9.29 -15.12
C ARG A 179 -11.11 8.14 -16.07
N PRO A 180 -10.50 8.17 -17.29
CA PRO A 180 -10.74 7.14 -18.29
C PRO A 180 -10.20 5.77 -17.84
N LYS A 181 -10.80 4.71 -18.37
CA LYS A 181 -10.39 3.32 -18.15
C LYS A 181 -9.31 2.96 -19.16
N LEU A 182 -8.06 2.89 -18.74
CA LEU A 182 -6.90 2.60 -19.57
C LEU A 182 -6.04 1.52 -18.92
N PHE A 183 -5.42 0.65 -19.72
CA PHE A 183 -4.45 -0.35 -19.26
C PHE A 183 -4.99 -1.22 -18.12
N CYS A 184 -6.23 -1.74 -18.29
CA CYS A 184 -6.95 -2.59 -17.34
C CYS A 184 -7.35 -1.93 -16.02
N THR A 185 -7.16 -0.63 -15.85
CA THR A 185 -7.43 0.13 -14.62
C THR A 185 -7.97 1.53 -14.93
N THR A 186 -8.11 2.35 -13.92
CA THR A 186 -8.29 3.81 -13.99
C THR A 186 -7.47 4.43 -12.87
N GLU A 187 -7.11 5.71 -12.97
CA GLU A 187 -6.41 6.41 -11.88
C GLU A 187 -7.12 6.23 -10.54
N ASP A 188 -8.46 6.32 -10.54
CA ASP A 188 -9.33 6.15 -9.36
C ASP A 188 -9.08 4.84 -8.58
N LEU A 189 -8.61 3.79 -9.25
CA LEU A 189 -8.28 2.49 -8.68
C LEU A 189 -6.78 2.26 -8.56
N PHE A 190 -6.02 2.69 -9.55
CA PHE A 190 -4.59 2.43 -9.65
C PHE A 190 -3.83 2.98 -8.43
N THR A 191 -4.08 4.22 -8.05
CA THR A 191 -3.38 4.86 -6.92
C THR A 191 -3.65 4.16 -5.59
N GLN A 192 -4.84 3.55 -5.40
CA GLN A 192 -5.13 2.73 -4.23
C GLN A 192 -4.21 1.52 -4.11
N THR A 193 -3.81 0.93 -5.25
CA THR A 193 -2.92 -0.26 -5.25
C THR A 193 -1.48 0.05 -4.81
N ILE A 194 -1.14 1.32 -4.69
CA ILE A 194 0.14 1.81 -4.12
C ILE A 194 -0.08 2.19 -2.65
N VAL A 195 -1.13 2.96 -2.37
CA VAL A 195 -1.36 3.57 -1.06
C VAL A 195 -1.80 2.55 -0.03
N VAL A 196 -2.80 1.72 -0.33
CA VAL A 196 -3.43 0.83 0.65
C VAL A 196 -2.53 -0.36 1.03
N PRO A 197 -1.97 -1.16 0.09
CA PRO A 197 -1.18 -2.34 0.46
C PRO A 197 0.27 -2.02 0.84
N TYR A 198 0.80 -0.86 0.48
CA TYR A 198 2.22 -0.55 0.69
C TYR A 198 2.46 0.69 1.54
N LEU A 199 2.00 1.88 1.12
CA LEU A 199 2.40 3.14 1.74
C LEU A 199 1.83 3.29 3.16
N ILE A 200 0.52 3.04 3.35
CA ILE A 200 -0.11 3.10 4.66
C ILE A 200 0.56 2.13 5.65
N PRO A 201 0.75 0.83 5.32
CA PRO A 201 1.45 -0.10 6.20
C PRO A 201 2.90 0.32 6.53
N MET A 202 3.65 0.89 5.58
CA MET A 202 5.01 1.38 5.86
C MET A 202 5.02 2.52 6.86
N LEU A 203 4.09 3.48 6.74
CA LEU A 203 3.96 4.60 7.66
C LEU A 203 3.52 4.15 9.06
N GLU A 204 2.51 3.27 9.15
CA GLU A 204 1.99 2.75 10.42
C GLU A 204 3.03 1.88 11.15
N ARG A 205 3.79 1.05 10.42
CA ARG A 205 4.89 0.26 10.97
C ARG A 205 6.08 1.11 11.42
N ALA A 206 6.19 2.33 10.93
CA ALA A 206 7.13 3.34 11.44
C ALA A 206 6.55 4.15 12.63
N GLY A 207 5.31 3.86 13.07
CA GLY A 207 4.67 4.45 14.24
C GLY A 207 3.72 5.61 13.95
N ALA A 208 3.43 5.93 12.68
CA ALA A 208 2.42 6.93 12.32
C ALA A 208 1.00 6.44 12.58
N ILE A 209 0.09 7.37 12.82
CA ILE A 209 -1.36 7.19 12.75
C ILE A 209 -1.81 7.79 11.42
N VAL A 210 -2.24 6.92 10.48
CA VAL A 210 -2.63 7.36 9.16
C VAL A 210 -4.15 7.46 9.07
N PHE A 211 -4.63 8.66 8.80
CA PHE A 211 -6.01 8.93 8.46
C PHE A 211 -6.16 8.99 6.93
N THR A 212 -7.24 8.41 6.42
CA THR A 212 -7.61 8.54 5.00
C THR A 212 -9.07 8.99 4.88
N PRO A 213 -9.37 10.05 4.09
CA PRO A 213 -10.73 10.53 3.86
C PRO A 213 -11.54 9.63 2.91
N ARG A 214 -11.07 8.43 2.65
CA ARG A 214 -11.74 7.38 1.89
C ARG A 214 -11.68 6.07 2.67
N GLU A 215 -12.60 5.14 2.39
CA GLU A 215 -12.54 3.80 2.99
C GLU A 215 -11.26 3.09 2.56
N ARG A 216 -10.53 2.53 3.54
CA ARG A 216 -9.27 1.82 3.32
C ARG A 216 -9.41 0.31 3.26
N ASP A 217 -10.55 -0.23 3.74
CA ASP A 217 -10.81 -1.66 3.73
C ASP A 217 -11.52 -2.09 2.44
N TRP A 218 -10.92 -3.02 1.72
CA TRP A 218 -11.47 -3.58 0.49
C TRP A 218 -12.49 -4.70 0.73
N GLN A 219 -12.71 -5.09 2.00
CA GLN A 219 -13.76 -6.03 2.37
C GLN A 219 -15.15 -5.49 2.00
N THR A 220 -15.87 -6.26 1.19
CA THR A 220 -17.22 -5.88 0.73
C THR A 220 -18.33 -6.17 1.74
N GLU A 221 -18.08 -7.09 2.67
CA GLU A 221 -18.97 -7.34 3.80
C GLU A 221 -18.79 -6.27 4.87
N GLU A 222 -19.87 -5.90 5.53
CA GLU A 222 -19.86 -4.98 6.65
C GLU A 222 -20.80 -5.47 7.75
N ILE A 223 -20.27 -5.53 8.96
CA ILE A 223 -21.06 -5.83 10.15
C ILE A 223 -20.93 -4.67 11.13
N ILE A 224 -22.06 -4.15 11.61
CA ILE A 224 -22.08 -3.11 12.63
C ILE A 224 -22.80 -3.65 13.85
N VAL A 225 -22.17 -3.51 15.01
CA VAL A 225 -22.78 -3.74 16.31
C VAL A 225 -22.89 -2.40 17.01
N ASP A 226 -24.09 -2.05 17.40
CA ASP A 226 -24.48 -0.75 17.89
C ASP A 226 -25.21 -0.88 19.25
N ASN A 227 -25.02 0.09 20.14
CA ASN A 227 -25.69 0.08 21.45
C ASN A 227 -27.21 0.26 21.33
N ASP A 228 -27.69 0.91 20.27
CA ASP A 228 -29.12 1.06 19.96
C ASP A 228 -29.70 -0.13 19.16
N GLY A 229 -28.84 -1.10 18.82
CA GLY A 229 -29.21 -2.28 18.05
C GLY A 229 -29.74 -3.45 18.91
N SER A 230 -29.50 -4.67 18.42
CA SER A 230 -29.96 -5.88 19.11
C SER A 230 -29.24 -6.10 20.44
N LYS A 231 -30.03 -6.29 21.51
CA LYS A 231 -29.53 -6.61 22.88
C LYS A 231 -28.72 -7.90 22.96
N ASN A 232 -28.75 -8.75 21.96
CA ASN A 232 -27.97 -9.98 21.93
C ASN A 232 -26.54 -9.74 21.40
N ASN A 233 -26.29 -8.62 20.74
CA ASN A 233 -25.00 -8.29 20.12
C ASN A 233 -24.24 -7.23 20.91
N TYR A 234 -24.96 -6.36 21.65
CA TYR A 234 -24.39 -5.37 22.54
C TYR A 234 -24.75 -5.69 23.99
N ILE A 235 -23.74 -5.77 24.85
CA ILE A 235 -23.93 -6.18 26.28
C ILE A 235 -23.11 -5.25 27.16
N GLU A 236 -23.76 -4.73 28.23
CA GLU A 236 -23.11 -3.98 29.29
C GLU A 236 -23.02 -4.81 30.56
N VAL A 237 -21.82 -4.93 31.12
CA VAL A 237 -21.59 -5.49 32.45
C VAL A 237 -21.10 -4.37 33.37
N THR A 238 -21.80 -4.18 34.51
CA THR A 238 -21.46 -3.14 35.49
C THR A 238 -20.89 -3.79 36.74
N ALA A 239 -19.62 -3.48 37.04
CA ALA A 239 -18.99 -3.86 38.32
C ALA A 239 -18.48 -2.64 39.11
N HIS A 240 -18.08 -1.57 38.41
CA HIS A 240 -17.73 -0.28 38.98
C HIS A 240 -17.94 0.82 37.93
N GLY A 241 -18.76 1.83 38.21
CA GLY A 241 -19.19 2.82 37.23
C GLY A 241 -20.34 2.29 36.38
N LYS A 242 -21.54 2.87 36.56
CA LYS A 242 -22.73 2.50 35.77
C LYS A 242 -22.68 3.11 34.38
N TRP A 243 -23.02 2.34 33.37
CA TRP A 243 -23.22 2.84 32.00
C TRP A 243 -24.46 3.76 31.96
N GLN A 244 -24.31 4.89 31.28
CA GLN A 244 -25.36 5.90 31.11
C GLN A 244 -25.33 6.37 29.63
N THR A 245 -26.45 6.86 29.15
CA THR A 245 -26.54 7.51 27.86
C THR A 245 -25.81 8.87 27.88
N THR A 246 -25.05 9.18 26.83
CA THR A 246 -24.38 10.46 26.69
C THR A 246 -25.41 11.58 26.44
N PRO A 247 -25.06 12.83 26.74
CA PRO A 247 -25.95 13.96 26.43
C PRO A 247 -26.00 14.31 24.93
N GLN A 248 -25.08 13.81 24.14
CA GLN A 248 -24.98 14.03 22.70
C GLN A 248 -25.49 12.82 21.94
N PRO A 249 -26.04 13.01 20.71
CA PRO A 249 -26.46 11.89 19.86
C PRO A 249 -25.26 11.00 19.46
N GLY A 250 -25.58 9.76 19.10
CA GLY A 250 -24.63 8.76 18.62
C GLY A 250 -25.01 8.20 17.25
N PHE A 251 -24.29 7.16 16.87
CA PHE A 251 -24.57 6.40 15.66
C PHE A 251 -25.83 5.55 15.81
N MET A 252 -26.57 5.41 14.75
CA MET A 252 -27.59 4.36 14.60
C MET A 252 -27.68 3.95 13.14
N LYS A 253 -27.56 2.66 12.91
CA LYS A 253 -27.80 2.09 11.58
C LYS A 253 -29.31 2.04 11.33
N HIS A 254 -29.76 2.58 10.19
CA HIS A 254 -31.11 2.33 9.71
C HIS A 254 -31.14 1.31 8.58
N GLU A 255 -32.32 0.78 8.31
CA GLU A 255 -32.53 -0.11 7.16
C GLU A 255 -32.51 0.70 5.86
N GLY A 256 -31.83 0.14 4.84
CA GLY A 256 -31.70 0.75 3.51
C GLY A 256 -30.54 1.74 3.38
N ASN A 257 -30.66 2.59 2.35
CA ASN A 257 -29.64 3.55 1.99
C ASN A 257 -29.85 4.87 2.72
N TYR A 258 -28.77 5.61 2.94
CA TYR A 258 -28.81 6.96 3.50
C TYR A 258 -29.06 7.99 2.41
N GLN A 259 -30.00 8.89 2.66
CA GLN A 259 -30.27 10.01 1.76
C GLN A 259 -29.19 11.09 1.91
N ASP A 260 -29.11 11.99 0.94
CA ASP A 260 -28.22 13.16 1.06
C ASP A 260 -28.55 13.96 2.34
N ASN A 261 -27.52 14.43 3.04
CA ASN A 261 -27.64 15.14 4.32
C ASN A 261 -28.10 14.28 5.52
N GLU A 262 -28.27 12.99 5.39
CA GLU A 262 -28.46 12.14 6.56
C GLU A 262 -27.11 11.83 7.21
N ASN A 263 -27.00 12.13 8.50
CA ASN A 263 -25.80 11.81 9.28
C ASN A 263 -26.07 10.65 10.23
N PRO A 264 -25.48 9.46 10.02
CA PRO A 264 -25.74 8.30 10.86
C PRO A 264 -25.35 8.51 12.34
N PHE A 265 -24.42 9.43 12.64
CA PHE A 265 -23.98 9.75 14.01
C PHE A 265 -24.86 10.76 14.74
N MET A 266 -25.95 11.16 14.13
CA MET A 266 -26.99 12.05 14.74
C MET A 266 -28.32 11.33 14.97
N ALA A 267 -28.39 10.03 14.65
CA ALA A 267 -29.65 9.26 14.63
C ALA A 267 -29.85 8.43 15.91
N GLY A 268 -28.80 8.07 16.63
CA GLY A 268 -28.81 7.19 17.80
C GLY A 268 -28.31 7.83 19.07
N THR A 269 -27.90 6.97 20.02
CA THR A 269 -27.35 7.33 21.33
C THR A 269 -25.95 6.76 21.50
N ALA A 270 -25.15 7.33 22.35
CA ALA A 270 -23.89 6.74 22.80
C ALA A 270 -23.90 6.49 24.31
N ARG A 271 -22.96 5.67 24.79
CA ARG A 271 -22.89 5.26 26.20
C ARG A 271 -21.64 5.82 26.87
N MET A 272 -21.72 6.12 28.16
CA MET A 272 -20.59 6.58 28.98
C MET A 272 -20.54 5.90 30.32
N ALA A 273 -19.35 5.77 30.90
CA ALA A 273 -19.15 5.31 32.27
C ALA A 273 -17.97 6.05 32.89
N ASN A 274 -18.08 6.33 34.21
CA ASN A 274 -16.95 6.85 34.99
C ASN A 274 -15.83 5.84 35.02
N THR A 275 -14.59 6.32 34.93
CA THR A 275 -13.40 5.48 34.95
C THR A 275 -13.08 4.90 36.32
N THR A 276 -12.28 3.84 36.31
CA THR A 276 -11.69 3.23 37.51
C THR A 276 -10.24 2.83 37.24
N SER A 277 -9.39 2.98 38.24
CA SER A 277 -8.01 2.45 38.21
C SER A 277 -7.93 0.98 38.65
N SER A 278 -9.06 0.38 39.10
CA SER A 278 -9.10 -1.00 39.55
C SER A 278 -8.90 -1.98 38.39
N ASN A 279 -7.97 -2.92 38.55
CA ASN A 279 -7.75 -4.03 37.61
C ASN A 279 -8.62 -5.28 37.95
N LYS A 280 -9.44 -5.23 38.99
CA LYS A 280 -10.30 -6.34 39.45
C LYS A 280 -11.78 -6.02 39.35
N ARG A 281 -12.18 -4.75 39.47
CA ARG A 281 -13.57 -4.31 39.42
C ARG A 281 -13.71 -3.18 38.43
N TYR A 282 -14.14 -3.49 37.25
CA TYR A 282 -14.38 -2.55 36.14
C TYR A 282 -15.63 -2.94 35.36
N SER A 283 -16.24 -1.99 34.71
CA SER A 283 -17.38 -2.20 33.82
C SER A 283 -16.93 -2.40 32.38
N VAL A 284 -17.69 -3.19 31.65
CA VAL A 284 -17.34 -3.60 30.28
C VAL A 284 -18.54 -3.40 29.36
N ALA A 285 -18.31 -2.77 28.21
CA ALA A 285 -19.20 -2.83 27.05
C ALA A 285 -18.64 -3.84 26.05
N THR A 286 -19.46 -4.75 25.54
CA THR A 286 -19.09 -5.82 24.63
C THR A 286 -19.89 -5.71 23.35
N TYR A 287 -19.20 -5.73 22.22
CA TYR A 287 -19.73 -5.73 20.86
C TYR A 287 -19.41 -7.08 20.20
N GLN A 288 -20.43 -7.88 19.95
CA GLN A 288 -20.30 -9.24 19.43
C GLN A 288 -20.96 -9.39 18.06
N PRO A 289 -20.15 -9.37 16.97
CA PRO A 289 -20.65 -9.49 15.61
C PRO A 289 -21.06 -10.92 15.26
N ARG A 290 -21.86 -11.04 14.20
CA ARG A 290 -22.10 -12.31 13.50
C ARG A 290 -21.64 -12.16 12.08
N PHE A 291 -20.54 -12.83 11.71
CA PHE A 291 -19.98 -12.77 10.36
C PHE A 291 -20.71 -13.72 9.41
N GLN A 292 -21.00 -13.27 8.21
CA GLN A 292 -21.57 -14.12 7.16
C GLN A 292 -20.48 -15.04 6.57
N LYS A 293 -19.27 -14.53 6.43
CA LYS A 293 -18.10 -15.22 5.87
C LYS A 293 -16.90 -15.04 6.79
N ALA A 294 -16.07 -16.09 6.89
CA ALA A 294 -14.74 -15.94 7.48
C ALA A 294 -13.87 -15.07 6.56
N GLY A 295 -12.94 -14.31 7.14
CA GLY A 295 -12.01 -13.49 6.39
C GLY A 295 -11.41 -12.35 7.21
N ARG A 296 -10.71 -11.47 6.52
CA ARG A 296 -10.08 -10.29 7.10
C ARG A 296 -11.03 -9.10 7.04
N TYR A 297 -11.17 -8.43 8.18
CA TYR A 297 -12.02 -7.26 8.35
C TYR A 297 -11.27 -6.17 9.11
N ALA A 298 -11.29 -4.96 8.61
CA ALA A 298 -10.89 -3.80 9.39
C ALA A 298 -11.89 -3.56 10.53
N VAL A 299 -11.38 -3.21 11.69
CA VAL A 299 -12.20 -2.90 12.89
C VAL A 299 -12.14 -1.42 13.16
N TYR A 300 -13.31 -0.80 13.22
CA TYR A 300 -13.52 0.60 13.55
C TYR A 300 -14.39 0.73 14.79
N VAL A 301 -14.05 1.67 15.64
CA VAL A 301 -14.88 2.02 16.80
C VAL A 301 -15.38 3.45 16.68
N SER A 302 -16.51 3.75 17.32
CA SER A 302 -16.98 5.11 17.51
C SER A 302 -17.25 5.42 18.98
N TYR A 303 -17.19 6.69 19.31
CA TYR A 303 -17.38 7.22 20.66
C TYR A 303 -17.70 8.71 20.60
N GLN A 304 -18.00 9.33 21.74
CA GLN A 304 -18.16 10.78 21.86
C GLN A 304 -16.97 11.40 22.60
N SER A 305 -16.45 12.51 22.10
CA SER A 305 -15.47 13.32 22.80
C SER A 305 -16.18 14.32 23.71
N LEU A 306 -16.14 14.08 25.03
CA LEU A 306 -16.75 14.93 26.06
C LEU A 306 -15.66 15.62 26.88
N PRO A 307 -15.96 16.73 27.60
CA PRO A 307 -14.96 17.49 28.33
C PRO A 307 -14.09 16.69 29.30
N ASN A 308 -14.64 15.61 29.87
CA ASN A 308 -13.95 14.75 30.83
C ASN A 308 -13.55 13.40 30.23
N SER A 309 -13.55 13.25 28.90
CA SER A 309 -13.08 12.03 28.25
C SER A 309 -11.62 11.76 28.55
N VAL A 310 -11.27 10.49 28.76
CA VAL A 310 -9.88 10.08 29.00
C VAL A 310 -9.09 9.92 27.70
N ASP A 311 -7.78 9.95 27.82
CA ASP A 311 -6.83 9.83 26.70
C ASP A 311 -6.27 8.40 26.55
N ASP A 312 -6.82 7.42 27.29
CA ASP A 312 -6.31 6.06 27.37
C ASP A 312 -7.40 4.97 27.43
N ALA A 313 -8.57 5.21 26.82
CA ALA A 313 -9.66 4.25 26.79
C ALA A 313 -9.20 2.90 26.22
N LEU A 314 -9.42 1.80 26.95
CA LEU A 314 -8.88 0.48 26.61
C LEU A 314 -9.90 -0.36 25.84
N TYR A 315 -9.65 -0.49 24.54
CA TYR A 315 -10.34 -1.43 23.66
C TYR A 315 -9.53 -2.73 23.50
N THR A 316 -10.23 -3.88 23.47
CA THR A 316 -9.66 -5.18 23.12
C THR A 316 -10.44 -5.77 21.96
N VAL A 317 -9.75 -6.06 20.86
CA VAL A 317 -10.27 -6.80 19.71
C VAL A 317 -9.92 -8.27 19.91
N TRP A 318 -10.93 -9.13 20.00
CA TRP A 318 -10.80 -10.58 20.05
C TRP A 318 -11.04 -11.12 18.64
N HIS A 319 -10.06 -11.80 18.06
CA HIS A 319 -10.07 -12.21 16.68
C HIS A 319 -9.48 -13.61 16.52
N LYS A 320 -10.28 -14.53 16.03
CA LYS A 320 -9.90 -15.89 15.64
C LYS A 320 -8.87 -16.57 16.58
N GLY A 321 -9.20 -16.59 17.88
CA GLY A 321 -8.38 -17.22 18.91
C GLY A 321 -7.31 -16.33 19.56
N GLU A 322 -7.08 -15.13 19.05
CA GLU A 322 -6.13 -14.15 19.56
C GLU A 322 -6.81 -12.88 20.07
N CYS A 323 -6.05 -11.98 20.67
CA CYS A 323 -6.56 -10.66 21.05
C CYS A 323 -5.49 -9.57 20.90
N THR A 324 -5.94 -8.39 20.52
CA THR A 324 -5.09 -7.20 20.40
C THR A 324 -5.72 -6.02 21.12
N GLN A 325 -4.93 -5.31 21.93
CA GLN A 325 -5.38 -4.20 22.76
C GLN A 325 -4.95 -2.86 22.19
N PHE A 326 -5.84 -1.88 22.32
CA PHE A 326 -5.60 -0.52 21.88
C PHE A 326 -5.95 0.47 22.98
N ARG A 327 -5.13 1.51 23.13
CA ARG A 327 -5.48 2.72 23.86
C ARG A 327 -5.95 3.76 22.85
N VAL A 328 -7.13 4.30 23.07
CA VAL A 328 -7.76 5.33 22.23
C VAL A 328 -7.89 6.62 23.05
N ASN A 329 -7.37 7.71 22.48
CA ASN A 329 -7.52 9.03 23.08
C ASN A 329 -8.89 9.60 22.70
N GLN A 330 -9.83 9.53 23.64
CA GLN A 330 -11.21 9.98 23.43
C GLN A 330 -11.40 11.49 23.63
N GLN A 331 -10.33 12.25 23.88
CA GLN A 331 -10.36 13.72 23.92
C GLN A 331 -10.44 14.34 22.53
N MET A 332 -10.29 13.55 21.48
CA MET A 332 -10.33 13.95 20.08
C MET A 332 -11.06 12.91 19.21
N GLY A 333 -11.54 13.30 18.05
CA GLY A 333 -12.05 12.40 17.01
C GLY A 333 -13.36 11.68 17.36
N GLY A 334 -14.22 12.24 18.22
CA GLY A 334 -15.54 11.68 18.53
C GLY A 334 -16.54 11.87 17.38
N GLY A 335 -17.56 10.98 17.32
CA GLY A 335 -18.62 11.04 16.32
C GLY A 335 -18.17 10.65 14.91
N THR A 336 -17.19 9.77 14.80
CA THR A 336 -16.71 9.22 13.54
C THR A 336 -16.15 7.80 13.69
N TRP A 337 -15.83 7.15 12.56
CA TRP A 337 -15.18 5.85 12.55
C TRP A 337 -13.68 5.96 12.79
N VAL A 338 -13.20 5.29 13.84
CA VAL A 338 -11.78 5.27 14.25
C VAL A 338 -11.20 3.90 14.00
N TYR A 339 -10.26 3.79 13.08
CA TYR A 339 -9.60 2.53 12.71
C TYR A 339 -8.68 2.02 13.83
N LEU A 340 -8.83 0.74 14.20
CA LEU A 340 -7.95 0.06 15.15
C LEU A 340 -6.93 -0.85 14.47
N GLY A 341 -7.39 -1.68 13.54
CA GLY A 341 -6.56 -2.69 12.85
C GLY A 341 -7.41 -3.56 11.93
N THR A 342 -6.75 -4.45 11.19
CA THR A 342 -7.41 -5.44 10.32
C THR A 342 -7.04 -6.84 10.81
N PHE A 343 -8.05 -7.69 11.08
CA PHE A 343 -7.91 -8.98 11.75
C PHE A 343 -8.70 -10.08 11.05
N GLU A 344 -8.30 -11.33 11.30
CA GLU A 344 -9.04 -12.51 10.85
C GLU A 344 -10.23 -12.82 11.76
N PHE A 345 -11.37 -13.15 11.19
CA PHE A 345 -12.56 -13.58 11.92
C PHE A 345 -13.17 -14.83 11.29
N ASP A 346 -13.73 -15.70 12.14
CA ASP A 346 -14.50 -16.87 11.70
C ASP A 346 -15.92 -16.46 11.31
N ALA A 347 -16.52 -17.25 10.40
CA ALA A 347 -17.94 -17.12 10.07
C ALA A 347 -18.83 -17.51 11.26
N GLY A 348 -20.03 -16.96 11.29
CA GLY A 348 -21.03 -17.24 12.31
C GLY A 348 -20.91 -16.39 13.56
N TYR A 349 -21.54 -16.85 14.62
CA TYR A 349 -21.46 -16.29 15.96
C TYR A 349 -20.41 -17.05 16.76
N ASN A 350 -19.41 -16.35 17.24
CA ASN A 350 -18.33 -16.94 18.03
C ASN A 350 -17.98 -15.98 19.19
N GLU A 351 -17.96 -16.48 20.41
CA GLU A 351 -17.63 -15.68 21.59
C GLU A 351 -16.20 -15.09 21.57
N PHE A 352 -15.30 -15.68 20.77
CA PHE A 352 -13.96 -15.17 20.56
C PHE A 352 -13.85 -14.14 19.42
N ASN A 353 -14.97 -13.77 18.78
CA ASN A 353 -15.05 -12.70 17.80
C ASN A 353 -15.82 -11.53 18.41
N ARG A 354 -15.15 -10.59 19.04
CA ARG A 354 -15.80 -9.45 19.71
C ARG A 354 -14.84 -8.28 19.88
N VAL A 355 -15.41 -7.12 20.15
CA VAL A 355 -14.66 -5.96 20.66
C VAL A 355 -15.20 -5.62 22.05
N THR A 356 -14.32 -5.33 22.99
CA THR A 356 -14.70 -4.88 24.32
C THR A 356 -14.06 -3.52 24.63
N LEU A 357 -14.83 -2.65 25.30
CA LEU A 357 -14.30 -1.45 25.95
C LEU A 357 -14.46 -1.63 27.45
N THR A 358 -13.39 -1.39 28.22
CA THR A 358 -13.46 -1.33 29.69
C THR A 358 -13.42 0.12 30.14
N ASN A 359 -14.01 0.43 31.30
CA ASN A 359 -13.87 1.73 31.93
C ASN A 359 -12.59 1.88 32.75
N GLN A 360 -11.59 1.04 32.49
CA GLN A 360 -10.27 1.15 33.13
C GLN A 360 -9.48 2.28 32.50
N SER A 361 -8.96 3.16 33.37
CA SER A 361 -8.07 4.25 32.94
C SER A 361 -7.09 4.58 34.08
N SER A 362 -5.94 5.12 33.72
CA SER A 362 -4.99 5.72 34.64
C SER A 362 -5.45 7.08 35.15
N HIS A 363 -6.49 7.66 34.55
CA HIS A 363 -7.02 8.99 34.85
C HIS A 363 -8.50 8.92 35.32
N ASN A 364 -8.86 9.83 36.25
CA ASN A 364 -10.26 10.04 36.57
C ASN A 364 -10.94 10.80 35.43
N GLY A 365 -12.04 10.26 34.96
CA GLY A 365 -12.81 10.84 33.86
C GLY A 365 -13.93 9.92 33.44
N ILE A 366 -14.24 9.94 32.16
CA ILE A 366 -15.23 9.07 31.56
C ILE A 366 -14.66 8.38 30.31
N VAL A 367 -15.07 7.15 30.08
CA VAL A 367 -15.00 6.51 28.78
C VAL A 367 -16.35 6.59 28.09
N THR A 368 -16.34 6.75 26.80
CA THR A 368 -17.55 6.73 25.96
C THR A 368 -17.44 5.63 24.92
N THR A 369 -18.57 5.12 24.47
CA THR A 369 -18.64 4.12 23.39
C THR A 369 -19.99 4.24 22.66
N ASP A 370 -20.02 3.79 21.42
CA ASP A 370 -21.18 3.97 20.55
C ASP A 370 -21.36 2.71 19.70
N ALA A 371 -20.79 2.64 18.52
CA ALA A 371 -20.85 1.49 17.64
C ALA A 371 -19.46 0.93 17.31
N VAL A 372 -19.42 -0.33 16.90
CA VAL A 372 -18.26 -1.00 16.33
C VAL A 372 -18.60 -1.54 14.95
N ARG A 373 -17.79 -1.19 13.96
CA ARG A 373 -17.91 -1.59 12.55
C ARG A 373 -16.77 -2.54 12.18
N PHE A 374 -17.12 -3.61 11.47
CA PHE A 374 -16.20 -4.59 10.92
C PHE A 374 -16.36 -4.62 9.41
N GLY A 375 -15.28 -4.38 8.66
CA GLY A 375 -15.26 -4.38 7.20
C GLY A 375 -15.58 -3.03 6.56
N GLY A 376 -15.19 -2.89 5.29
CA GLY A 376 -15.39 -1.70 4.49
C GLY A 376 -16.82 -1.51 4.00
N GLY A 377 -17.43 -2.60 3.53
CA GLY A 377 -18.82 -2.63 3.06
C GLY A 377 -19.03 -2.09 1.65
N MET A 378 -20.28 -2.16 1.23
CA MET A 378 -20.74 -1.57 -0.03
C MET A 378 -21.14 -0.11 0.18
N GLY A 379 -21.07 0.69 -0.88
CA GLY A 379 -21.60 2.05 -0.89
C GLY A 379 -23.09 2.07 -0.57
N ASN A 380 -23.48 2.90 0.39
CA ASN A 380 -24.84 2.98 0.92
C ASN A 380 -25.42 4.40 0.92
N ILE A 381 -24.71 5.34 0.31
CA ILE A 381 -25.22 6.70 0.13
C ILE A 381 -25.99 6.76 -1.19
N GLU A 382 -27.24 7.15 -1.10
CA GLU A 382 -28.14 7.27 -2.24
C GLU A 382 -28.05 8.66 -2.88
N ARG A 383 -27.95 8.67 -4.20
CA ARG A 383 -28.03 9.89 -5.00
C ARG A 383 -29.15 9.74 -6.01
N PHE A 384 -30.22 10.56 -5.86
CA PHE A 384 -31.38 10.55 -6.78
C PHE A 384 -31.98 9.15 -7.04
N GLY A 385 -32.14 8.37 -5.97
CA GLY A 385 -32.71 7.02 -6.03
C GLY A 385 -31.74 5.91 -6.41
N GLN A 386 -30.42 6.19 -6.48
CA GLN A 386 -29.40 5.21 -6.88
C GLN A 386 -28.21 5.22 -5.93
N THR A 387 -27.71 4.04 -5.55
CA THR A 387 -26.36 3.88 -4.97
C THR A 387 -25.37 3.55 -6.08
N SER A 388 -24.08 3.59 -5.77
CA SER A 388 -23.02 3.20 -6.73
C SER A 388 -23.09 1.74 -7.15
N GLY A 389 -23.65 0.87 -6.31
CA GLY A 389 -23.61 -0.58 -6.46
C GLY A 389 -22.21 -1.17 -6.30
N MET A 390 -21.25 -0.40 -5.76
CA MET A 390 -19.83 -0.75 -5.67
C MET A 390 -19.35 -0.80 -4.22
N PRO A 391 -18.21 -1.45 -3.94
CA PRO A 391 -17.53 -1.35 -2.64
C PRO A 391 -17.26 0.11 -2.26
N ARG A 392 -17.49 0.46 -0.99
CA ARG A 392 -17.27 1.82 -0.47
C ARG A 392 -15.83 2.29 -0.69
N ALA A 393 -14.86 1.40 -0.65
CA ALA A 393 -13.45 1.71 -0.88
C ALA A 393 -13.16 2.35 -2.24
N ILE A 394 -14.00 2.10 -3.26
CA ILE A 394 -13.80 2.66 -4.59
C ILE A 394 -14.76 3.83 -4.91
N GLU A 395 -15.58 4.23 -3.95
CA GLU A 395 -16.34 5.47 -4.03
C GLU A 395 -15.51 6.70 -3.70
N GLY A 396 -15.95 7.86 -4.16
CA GLY A 396 -15.38 9.15 -3.81
C GLY A 396 -15.45 9.46 -2.32
N ALA A 397 -14.55 10.32 -1.87
CA ALA A 397 -14.44 10.73 -0.47
C ALA A 397 -15.73 11.42 0.06
N ARG A 398 -16.51 12.05 -0.82
CA ARG A 398 -17.77 12.69 -0.46
C ARG A 398 -18.73 11.73 0.25
N TYR A 399 -18.85 10.51 -0.25
CA TYR A 399 -19.77 9.50 0.30
C TYR A 399 -19.24 8.89 1.58
N TYR A 400 -17.94 8.65 1.62
CA TYR A 400 -17.26 8.18 2.84
C TYR A 400 -17.37 9.21 3.96
N ALA A 401 -17.19 10.50 3.69
CA ALA A 401 -17.30 11.56 4.68
C ALA A 401 -18.70 11.63 5.29
N GLN A 402 -19.76 11.51 4.49
CA GLN A 402 -21.13 11.40 4.98
C GLN A 402 -21.31 10.16 5.87
N TRP A 403 -20.86 8.99 5.41
CA TRP A 403 -20.90 7.73 6.15
C TRP A 403 -20.10 7.79 7.46
N ALA A 404 -19.01 8.55 7.46
CA ALA A 404 -18.15 8.76 8.62
C ALA A 404 -18.64 9.88 9.56
N GLY A 405 -19.84 10.38 9.41
CA GLY A 405 -20.45 11.32 10.34
C GLY A 405 -20.02 12.78 10.20
N MET A 406 -19.34 13.15 9.09
CA MET A 406 -18.92 14.52 8.89
C MET A 406 -20.12 15.46 8.73
N PRO A 407 -20.04 16.74 9.13
CA PRO A 407 -21.05 17.73 8.87
C PRO A 407 -21.31 17.91 7.36
N TYR A 408 -22.56 18.23 6.99
CA TYR A 408 -22.96 18.47 5.60
C TYR A 408 -22.08 19.51 4.90
N SER A 409 -21.72 20.57 5.60
CA SER A 409 -20.83 21.63 5.10
C SER A 409 -19.42 21.14 4.74
N VAL A 410 -18.96 19.99 5.28
CA VAL A 410 -17.66 19.40 5.00
C VAL A 410 -17.68 18.64 3.67
N TYR A 411 -18.75 17.89 3.40
CA TYR A 411 -18.80 17.00 2.23
C TYR A 411 -19.72 17.47 1.10
N SER A 412 -20.51 18.51 1.30
CA SER A 412 -21.47 19.00 0.32
C SER A 412 -21.46 20.54 0.21
N GLY A 413 -20.32 21.10 -0.11
CA GLY A 413 -20.14 22.54 -0.30
C GLY A 413 -20.98 23.11 -1.45
N ARG A 414 -21.38 22.25 -2.40
CA ARG A 414 -22.30 22.56 -3.49
C ARG A 414 -23.76 22.19 -3.20
N GLN A 415 -24.07 21.85 -1.94
CA GLN A 415 -25.45 21.55 -1.49
C GLN A 415 -26.12 20.45 -2.33
N GLY A 416 -25.37 19.37 -2.66
CA GLY A 416 -25.86 18.24 -3.41
C GLY A 416 -26.07 18.46 -4.92
N THR A 417 -25.62 19.58 -5.47
CA THR A 417 -25.81 19.92 -6.90
C THR A 417 -24.64 19.55 -7.80
N ASP A 418 -23.47 19.28 -7.23
CA ASP A 418 -22.26 18.92 -7.98
C ASP A 418 -21.34 18.03 -7.13
N ASP A 419 -21.58 16.72 -7.16
CA ASP A 419 -20.81 15.74 -6.40
C ASP A 419 -19.34 15.65 -6.85
N TYR A 420 -19.05 15.97 -8.13
CA TYR A 420 -17.67 16.02 -8.62
C TYR A 420 -16.86 17.13 -7.92
N ALA A 421 -17.41 18.34 -7.88
CA ALA A 421 -16.75 19.45 -7.19
C ALA A 421 -16.69 19.22 -5.67
N ASP A 422 -17.72 18.61 -5.08
CA ASP A 422 -17.72 18.26 -3.66
C ASP A 422 -16.67 17.21 -3.33
N ASP A 423 -16.50 16.18 -4.18
CA ASP A 423 -15.49 15.14 -3.98
C ASP A 423 -14.04 15.66 -4.05
N ILE A 424 -13.76 16.60 -4.94
CA ILE A 424 -12.43 17.24 -5.02
C ILE A 424 -12.09 17.97 -3.72
N ASN A 425 -13.06 18.64 -3.11
CA ASN A 425 -12.82 19.51 -1.95
C ASN A 425 -12.88 18.76 -0.61
N VAL A 426 -13.73 17.75 -0.49
CA VAL A 426 -14.02 17.07 0.79
C VAL A 426 -12.76 16.44 1.41
N ARG A 427 -11.85 15.93 0.61
CA ARG A 427 -10.60 15.30 1.10
C ARG A 427 -9.82 16.26 1.99
N SER A 428 -9.69 17.49 1.54
CA SER A 428 -9.03 18.57 2.28
C SER A 428 -9.89 19.12 3.42
N PHE A 429 -11.21 19.31 3.20
CA PHE A 429 -12.10 19.81 4.26
C PHE A 429 -12.24 18.81 5.40
N MET A 430 -12.32 17.51 5.11
CA MET A 430 -12.34 16.48 6.16
C MET A 430 -11.05 16.47 6.97
N THR A 431 -9.88 16.64 6.32
CA THR A 431 -8.59 16.80 6.99
C THR A 431 -8.60 18.00 7.95
N ASN A 432 -9.08 19.15 7.47
CA ASN A 432 -9.16 20.37 8.29
C ASN A 432 -10.16 20.23 9.44
N TYR A 433 -11.32 19.63 9.20
CA TYR A 433 -12.32 19.40 10.24
C TYR A 433 -11.82 18.44 11.32
N LEU A 434 -11.15 17.36 10.94
CA LEU A 434 -10.58 16.45 11.92
C LEU A 434 -9.42 17.08 12.70
N GLY A 435 -8.60 17.89 12.02
CA GLY A 435 -7.42 18.53 12.62
C GLY A 435 -7.72 19.84 13.35
N GLY A 436 -8.86 20.48 13.11
CA GLY A 436 -9.22 21.76 13.69
C GLY A 436 -9.25 21.75 15.21
N GLY A 437 -8.71 22.80 15.84
CA GLY A 437 -8.52 22.91 17.30
C GLY A 437 -7.28 22.19 17.83
N SER A 438 -6.49 21.54 16.98
CA SER A 438 -5.19 20.98 17.35
C SER A 438 -4.08 22.04 17.36
N CYS A 439 -2.90 21.69 17.87
CA CYS A 439 -1.74 22.60 17.83
C CYS A 439 -1.30 22.97 16.41
N TYR A 440 -1.59 22.14 15.42
CA TYR A 440 -1.26 22.40 14.00
C TYR A 440 -2.34 23.20 13.26
N MET A 441 -3.58 23.21 13.77
CA MET A 441 -4.71 23.98 13.22
C MET A 441 -5.48 24.72 14.33
N PRO A 442 -4.83 25.60 15.12
CA PRO A 442 -5.40 26.15 16.36
C PRO A 442 -6.58 27.08 16.15
N ASN A 443 -6.70 27.69 14.96
CA ASN A 443 -7.73 28.69 14.67
C ASN A 443 -8.94 28.12 13.89
N LEU A 444 -8.97 26.80 13.67
CA LEU A 444 -10.12 26.11 13.09
C LEU A 444 -10.90 25.36 14.19
N GLU A 445 -12.20 25.35 14.11
CA GLU A 445 -13.02 24.43 14.90
C GLU A 445 -12.97 23.02 14.31
N GLY A 446 -12.91 22.01 15.16
CA GLY A 446 -12.89 20.63 14.69
C GLY A 446 -12.66 19.59 15.78
N GLN A 447 -12.17 18.42 15.39
CA GLN A 447 -12.06 17.23 16.22
C GLN A 447 -10.72 17.09 16.98
N LYS A 448 -9.83 18.07 16.87
CA LYS A 448 -8.55 18.20 17.60
C LYS A 448 -7.51 17.12 17.31
N ILE A 449 -7.67 16.31 16.24
CA ILE A 449 -6.67 15.33 15.88
C ILE A 449 -5.42 16.08 15.37
N PRO A 450 -4.23 15.85 15.93
CA PRO A 450 -3.04 16.61 15.59
C PRO A 450 -2.42 16.18 14.26
N ILE A 451 -3.20 16.29 13.17
CA ILE A 451 -2.73 16.04 11.81
C ILE A 451 -1.72 17.12 11.46
N GLU A 452 -0.48 16.73 11.15
CA GLU A 452 0.62 17.65 10.91
C GLU A 452 1.06 17.72 9.44
N LEU A 453 0.55 16.82 8.58
CA LEU A 453 0.86 16.74 7.17
C LEU A 453 -0.30 16.13 6.41
N SER A 454 -0.53 16.58 5.17
CA SER A 454 -1.43 15.91 4.24
C SER A 454 -0.78 15.64 2.89
N LEU A 455 -1.12 14.50 2.28
CA LEU A 455 -0.57 14.07 1.00
C LEU A 455 -1.64 13.42 0.14
N ALA A 456 -1.75 13.90 -1.11
CA ALA A 456 -2.56 13.30 -2.15
C ALA A 456 -1.67 12.56 -3.15
N ILE A 457 -1.92 11.27 -3.37
CA ILE A 457 -1.22 10.44 -4.36
C ILE A 457 -2.09 10.30 -5.59
N HIS A 458 -1.57 10.79 -6.71
CA HIS A 458 -2.23 10.80 -8.01
C HIS A 458 -1.37 10.13 -9.08
N SER A 459 -1.92 9.98 -10.26
CA SER A 459 -1.19 9.71 -11.50
C SER A 459 -1.70 10.66 -12.60
N ASP A 460 -0.79 11.40 -13.17
CA ASP A 460 -1.07 12.46 -14.14
C ASP A 460 -1.54 11.90 -15.49
N ALA A 461 -2.01 12.79 -16.35
CA ALA A 461 -2.31 12.55 -17.74
C ALA A 461 -1.11 12.93 -18.64
N GLY A 462 -1.04 12.34 -19.83
CA GLY A 462 -0.06 12.67 -20.84
C GLY A 462 0.86 11.51 -21.21
N TYR A 463 1.40 11.59 -22.40
CA TYR A 463 2.25 10.54 -22.96
C TYR A 463 3.10 11.07 -24.11
N PHE A 464 4.20 10.36 -24.44
CA PHE A 464 4.95 10.61 -25.66
C PHE A 464 4.36 9.80 -26.80
N LYS A 465 4.17 10.44 -27.95
CA LYS A 465 3.65 9.78 -29.17
C LYS A 465 4.51 8.62 -29.66
N ASN A 466 5.79 8.55 -29.26
CA ASN A 466 6.65 7.44 -29.61
C ASN A 466 6.33 6.15 -28.82
N GLY A 467 5.57 6.23 -27.71
CA GLY A 467 5.20 5.10 -26.85
C GLY A 467 6.39 4.37 -26.19
N LYS A 468 7.57 5.02 -26.11
CA LYS A 468 8.82 4.42 -25.59
C LYS A 468 9.37 5.15 -24.37
N ASP A 469 9.19 6.47 -24.31
CA ASP A 469 9.80 7.29 -23.27
C ASP A 469 8.90 7.39 -22.04
N ILE A 470 9.52 7.36 -20.88
CA ILE A 470 8.85 7.59 -19.59
C ILE A 470 8.37 9.04 -19.51
N TRP A 471 7.11 9.24 -19.17
CA TRP A 471 6.55 10.55 -18.88
C TRP A 471 7.07 11.08 -17.55
N GLY A 472 6.97 10.28 -16.49
CA GLY A 472 7.58 10.52 -15.18
C GLY A 472 6.72 11.33 -14.21
N ALA A 473 7.35 11.73 -13.09
CA ALA A 473 6.70 12.31 -11.93
C ALA A 473 6.64 13.85 -11.95
N LEU A 474 5.58 14.38 -11.31
CA LEU A 474 5.31 15.81 -11.12
C LEU A 474 4.80 16.03 -9.69
N ALA A 475 5.06 17.19 -9.10
CA ALA A 475 4.47 17.54 -7.80
C ALA A 475 3.79 18.91 -7.83
N ILE A 476 2.78 19.09 -6.98
CA ILE A 476 2.01 20.35 -6.90
C ILE A 476 1.94 20.81 -5.44
N CYS A 477 2.19 22.09 -5.24
CA CYS A 477 1.97 22.80 -3.99
C CYS A 477 1.22 24.12 -4.25
N THR A 478 0.81 24.81 -3.18
CA THR A 478 0.26 26.16 -3.23
C THR A 478 0.90 27.01 -2.15
N THR A 479 1.75 27.96 -2.55
CA THR A 479 2.41 28.88 -1.60
C THR A 479 1.69 30.20 -1.45
N ASN A 480 1.00 30.67 -2.49
CA ASN A 480 0.29 31.96 -2.51
C ASN A 480 -1.20 31.80 -2.14
N HIS A 481 -1.45 31.51 -0.86
CA HIS A 481 -2.79 31.48 -0.26
C HIS A 481 -2.70 31.89 1.22
N ASN A 482 -3.72 32.56 1.76
CA ASN A 482 -3.75 33.06 3.16
C ASN A 482 -2.45 33.83 3.52
N GLU A 483 -2.06 34.79 2.67
CA GLU A 483 -0.83 35.58 2.85
C GLU A 483 0.45 34.74 2.97
N GLY A 484 0.48 33.56 2.33
CA GLY A 484 1.60 32.62 2.36
C GLY A 484 1.74 31.86 3.67
N LYS A 485 0.69 31.78 4.50
CA LYS A 485 0.72 31.12 5.81
C LYS A 485 -0.30 29.98 5.91
N LEU A 486 0.07 28.98 6.69
CA LEU A 486 -0.81 27.92 7.19
C LEU A 486 -1.49 28.37 8.49
N ASN A 487 -2.49 27.65 8.95
CA ASN A 487 -3.34 28.04 10.08
C ASN A 487 -2.56 28.29 11.39
N ALA A 488 -1.51 27.52 11.66
CA ALA A 488 -0.62 27.74 12.81
C ALA A 488 0.43 28.85 12.61
N GLY A 489 0.39 29.54 11.48
CA GLY A 489 1.26 30.71 11.20
C GLY A 489 2.59 30.40 10.51
N ILE A 490 2.97 29.13 10.28
CA ILE A 490 4.17 28.82 9.50
C ILE A 490 3.97 29.12 8.01
N SER A 491 5.08 29.32 7.29
CA SER A 491 5.06 29.63 5.87
C SER A 491 4.55 28.45 5.04
N ARG A 492 3.68 28.71 4.04
CA ARG A 492 3.27 27.71 3.03
C ARG A 492 4.44 27.22 2.16
N MET A 493 5.60 27.85 2.22
CA MET A 493 6.84 27.33 1.62
C MET A 493 7.21 25.95 2.19
N ALA A 494 6.75 25.58 3.39
CA ALA A 494 6.83 24.22 3.93
C ALA A 494 6.17 23.19 3.00
N SER A 495 5.04 23.54 2.38
CA SER A 495 4.38 22.69 1.38
C SER A 495 5.22 22.52 0.11
N ARG A 496 5.91 23.58 -0.33
CA ARG A 496 6.84 23.50 -1.47
C ARG A 496 8.06 22.64 -1.15
N ASP A 497 8.61 22.75 0.06
CA ASP A 497 9.73 21.92 0.52
C ASP A 497 9.34 20.44 0.56
N LEU A 498 8.09 20.11 0.98
CA LEU A 498 7.53 18.77 0.94
C LEU A 498 7.38 18.25 -0.49
N ALA A 499 6.77 19.04 -1.37
CA ALA A 499 6.54 18.68 -2.76
C ALA A 499 7.87 18.44 -3.52
N ASP A 500 8.86 19.31 -3.30
CA ASP A 500 10.19 19.12 -3.89
C ASP A 500 10.89 17.86 -3.36
N ALA A 501 10.80 17.60 -2.05
CA ALA A 501 11.39 16.40 -1.46
C ALA A 501 10.78 15.12 -2.04
N LEU A 502 9.45 15.07 -2.16
CA LEU A 502 8.73 13.93 -2.73
C LEU A 502 9.17 13.69 -4.19
N LEU A 503 9.10 14.73 -5.01
CA LEU A 503 9.44 14.63 -6.43
C LEU A 503 10.91 14.26 -6.66
N SER A 504 11.83 14.90 -5.94
CA SER A 504 13.28 14.66 -6.11
C SER A 504 13.69 13.26 -5.62
N ASN A 505 13.17 12.82 -4.46
CA ASN A 505 13.53 11.51 -3.90
C ASN A 505 12.89 10.36 -4.68
N GLU A 506 11.65 10.50 -5.17
CA GLU A 506 11.03 9.53 -6.06
C GLU A 506 11.90 9.26 -7.29
N VAL A 507 12.29 10.34 -7.98
CA VAL A 507 13.13 10.23 -9.18
C VAL A 507 14.49 9.65 -8.86
N LEU A 508 15.10 10.01 -7.72
CA LEU A 508 16.39 9.48 -7.29
C LEU A 508 16.33 7.97 -7.02
N ASP A 509 15.35 7.54 -6.25
CA ASP A 509 15.19 6.14 -5.83
C ASP A 509 14.82 5.25 -7.03
N LEU A 510 13.91 5.70 -7.91
CA LEU A 510 13.52 4.96 -9.10
C LEU A 510 14.66 4.87 -10.12
N LYS A 511 15.44 5.94 -10.32
CA LYS A 511 16.65 5.88 -11.14
C LYS A 511 17.70 4.93 -10.59
N TYR A 512 17.87 4.90 -9.28
CA TYR A 512 18.80 3.96 -8.65
C TYR A 512 18.39 2.50 -8.93
N LYS A 513 17.12 2.19 -8.76
CA LYS A 513 16.61 0.82 -8.88
C LYS A 513 16.42 0.37 -10.34
N TYR A 514 15.93 1.26 -11.21
CA TYR A 514 15.47 0.93 -12.56
C TYR A 514 16.27 1.64 -13.68
N SER A 515 17.28 2.45 -13.32
CA SER A 515 18.13 3.21 -14.23
C SER A 515 17.38 4.26 -15.08
N THR A 516 16.09 4.49 -14.82
CA THR A 516 15.23 5.43 -15.54
C THR A 516 14.18 6.04 -14.62
N TRP A 517 13.84 7.26 -14.81
CA TRP A 517 12.66 8.01 -14.39
C TRP A 517 12.85 9.49 -14.72
N ASN A 518 11.77 10.23 -14.99
CA ASN A 518 11.87 11.64 -15.32
C ASN A 518 11.30 12.51 -14.20
N ARG A 519 12.07 13.54 -13.80
CA ARG A 519 11.57 14.63 -13.01
C ARG A 519 10.94 15.66 -13.93
N ARG A 520 9.65 15.89 -13.77
CA ARG A 520 8.90 16.94 -14.44
C ARG A 520 8.82 18.18 -13.55
N GLU A 521 7.83 19.00 -13.76
CA GLU A 521 7.61 20.24 -13.06
C GLU A 521 7.28 20.08 -11.59
N LEU A 522 7.65 21.06 -10.80
CA LEU A 522 7.06 21.33 -9.50
C LEU A 522 6.13 22.54 -9.66
N TYR A 523 4.83 22.27 -9.74
CA TYR A 523 3.83 23.33 -9.88
C TYR A 523 3.54 24.00 -8.54
N ASP A 524 3.56 25.34 -8.56
CA ASP A 524 3.00 26.17 -7.51
C ASP A 524 1.69 26.77 -8.02
N ARG A 525 0.60 26.05 -7.85
CA ARG A 525 -0.70 26.36 -8.46
C ARG A 525 -1.84 26.15 -7.47
N ASN A 526 -2.95 26.82 -7.77
CA ASN A 526 -4.13 26.85 -6.94
C ASN A 526 -5.02 25.62 -7.16
N TYR A 527 -4.57 24.44 -6.69
CA TYR A 527 -5.39 23.24 -6.65
C TYR A 527 -6.01 23.08 -5.26
N SER A 528 -7.21 22.49 -5.18
CA SER A 528 -7.93 22.33 -3.91
C SER A 528 -7.11 21.53 -2.89
N GLU A 529 -6.55 20.41 -3.28
CA GLU A 529 -5.81 19.47 -2.41
C GLU A 529 -4.44 19.99 -1.93
N SER A 530 -3.90 21.03 -2.57
CA SER A 530 -2.67 21.71 -2.12
C SER A 530 -2.92 23.06 -1.46
N ARG A 531 -4.09 23.68 -1.72
CA ARG A 531 -4.45 24.99 -1.18
C ARG A 531 -5.23 24.92 0.12
N VAL A 532 -6.27 24.04 0.15
CA VAL A 532 -7.24 23.97 1.26
C VAL A 532 -6.67 23.42 2.54
N PRO A 533 -5.80 22.38 2.54
CA PRO A 533 -5.23 21.90 3.78
C PRO A 533 -4.45 22.99 4.50
N GLU A 534 -4.64 23.06 5.81
CA GLU A 534 -4.02 24.07 6.67
C GLU A 534 -2.77 23.54 7.41
N VAL A 535 -2.19 22.47 6.89
CA VAL A 535 -0.88 21.89 7.24
C VAL A 535 -0.03 21.74 5.97
N PRO A 536 1.28 21.50 6.06
CA PRO A 536 2.10 21.20 4.88
C PRO A 536 1.45 20.12 4.02
N SER A 537 1.24 20.43 2.75
CA SER A 537 0.47 19.60 1.84
C SER A 537 1.07 19.57 0.44
N ALA A 538 0.93 18.44 -0.24
CA ALA A 538 1.34 18.28 -1.62
C ALA A 538 0.41 17.31 -2.36
N ILE A 539 0.33 17.48 -3.68
CA ILE A 539 -0.12 16.45 -4.61
C ILE A 539 1.13 15.87 -5.26
N LEU A 540 1.27 14.56 -5.25
CA LEU A 540 2.32 13.85 -5.96
C LEU A 540 1.70 13.05 -7.11
N GLU A 541 1.99 13.48 -8.31
CA GLU A 541 1.69 12.78 -9.56
C GLU A 541 2.85 11.82 -9.85
N THR A 542 2.73 10.58 -9.41
CA THR A 542 3.82 9.63 -9.39
C THR A 542 4.31 9.21 -10.79
N MET A 543 3.40 9.23 -11.76
CA MET A 543 3.61 8.84 -13.14
C MET A 543 2.43 9.29 -14.00
N SER A 544 2.38 8.90 -15.26
CA SER A 544 1.19 9.06 -16.09
C SER A 544 0.44 7.75 -16.29
N HIS A 545 -0.86 7.72 -15.90
CA HIS A 545 -1.76 6.59 -16.18
C HIS A 545 -2.14 6.46 -17.66
N GLN A 546 -1.82 7.45 -18.50
CA GLN A 546 -2.02 7.43 -19.95
C GLN A 546 -0.76 6.99 -20.72
N SER A 547 0.40 6.93 -20.05
CA SER A 547 1.67 6.54 -20.65
C SER A 547 1.90 5.04 -20.48
N PHE A 548 1.90 4.29 -21.58
CA PHE A 548 2.21 2.85 -21.49
C PHE A 548 3.58 2.59 -20.87
N PRO A 549 4.69 3.27 -21.25
CA PRO A 549 5.97 3.07 -20.58
C PRO A 549 5.95 3.29 -19.05
N ASP A 550 5.19 4.28 -18.56
CA ASP A 550 5.02 4.51 -17.13
C ASP A 550 4.21 3.37 -16.48
N MET A 551 3.09 3.00 -17.11
CA MET A 551 2.23 1.94 -16.61
C MET A 551 2.88 0.55 -16.67
N ARG A 552 3.85 0.36 -17.56
CA ARG A 552 4.71 -0.83 -17.62
C ARG A 552 5.42 -1.09 -16.29
N TYR A 553 5.87 -0.02 -15.62
CA TYR A 553 6.36 -0.07 -14.25
C TYR A 553 5.20 -0.09 -13.26
N GLY A 554 4.25 0.84 -13.40
CA GLY A 554 3.15 1.04 -12.45
C GLY A 554 2.30 -0.19 -12.18
N GLN A 555 2.11 -1.07 -13.17
CA GLN A 555 1.37 -2.31 -12.99
C GLN A 555 2.14 -3.41 -12.26
N ASP A 556 3.48 -3.29 -12.11
CA ASP A 556 4.28 -4.29 -11.40
C ASP A 556 4.27 -4.03 -9.88
N PRO A 557 3.87 -5.01 -9.05
CA PRO A 557 3.85 -4.86 -7.59
C PRO A 557 5.22 -4.56 -6.97
N ASN A 558 6.32 -5.01 -7.59
CA ASN A 558 7.68 -4.70 -7.11
C ASN A 558 8.01 -3.21 -7.28
N PHE A 559 7.53 -2.61 -8.35
CA PHE A 559 7.64 -1.17 -8.55
C PHE A 559 6.79 -0.39 -7.52
N ARG A 560 5.54 -0.81 -7.31
CA ARG A 560 4.63 -0.19 -6.32
C ARG A 560 5.26 -0.19 -4.92
N PHE A 561 5.91 -1.29 -4.53
CA PHE A 561 6.66 -1.36 -3.27
C PHE A 561 7.80 -0.35 -3.23
N THR A 562 8.61 -0.26 -4.30
CA THR A 562 9.75 0.66 -4.39
C THR A 562 9.30 2.11 -4.32
N LEU A 563 8.25 2.46 -5.06
CA LEU A 563 7.64 3.80 -5.07
C LEU A 563 7.08 4.17 -3.68
N ALA A 564 6.29 3.29 -3.08
CA ALA A 564 5.74 3.51 -1.74
C ALA A 564 6.86 3.68 -0.69
N ARG A 565 7.95 2.89 -0.79
CA ARG A 565 9.11 3.01 0.09
C ARG A 565 9.84 4.35 -0.09
N SER A 566 9.95 4.86 -1.31
CA SER A 566 10.52 6.18 -1.57
C SER A 566 9.69 7.30 -0.93
N ILE A 567 8.36 7.24 -1.08
CA ILE A 567 7.44 8.18 -0.44
C ILE A 567 7.53 8.10 1.08
N TYR A 568 7.48 6.89 1.65
CA TYR A 568 7.64 6.65 3.09
C TYR A 568 8.94 7.28 3.63
N LYS A 569 10.08 6.99 3.00
CA LYS A 569 11.39 7.54 3.40
C LYS A 569 11.39 9.06 3.35
N THR A 570 10.74 9.63 2.36
CA THR A 570 10.63 11.09 2.20
C THR A 570 9.80 11.72 3.31
N LEU A 571 8.64 11.16 3.62
CA LEU A 571 7.80 11.64 4.72
C LEU A 571 8.50 11.49 6.07
N LEU A 572 9.20 10.37 6.29
CA LEU A 572 10.01 10.14 7.48
C LEU A 572 11.08 11.23 7.67
N ARG A 573 11.83 11.55 6.62
CA ARG A 573 12.85 12.60 6.64
C ARG A 573 12.21 13.96 6.85
N TYR A 574 11.22 14.31 6.05
CA TYR A 574 10.56 15.60 6.09
C TYR A 574 9.98 15.92 7.47
N ILE A 575 9.20 15.02 8.06
CA ILE A 575 8.58 15.22 9.39
C ILE A 575 9.66 15.39 10.47
N ASN A 576 10.70 14.56 10.46
CA ASN A 576 11.78 14.67 11.45
C ASN A 576 12.59 15.96 11.28
N ASP A 577 12.83 16.41 10.03
CA ASP A 577 13.48 17.69 9.74
C ASP A 577 12.63 18.88 10.24
N GLN A 578 11.29 18.82 10.06
CA GLN A 578 10.35 19.85 10.56
C GLN A 578 10.43 20.04 12.08
N HIS A 579 10.74 18.98 12.84
CA HIS A 579 10.85 18.99 14.30
C HIS A 579 12.30 18.97 14.81
N GLY A 580 13.29 18.96 13.92
CA GLY A 580 14.70 18.87 14.29
C GLY A 580 15.07 17.58 15.02
N THR A 581 14.41 16.47 14.70
CA THR A 581 14.63 15.15 15.32
C THR A 581 15.40 14.22 14.39
N SER A 582 16.13 13.27 14.96
CA SER A 582 16.85 12.26 14.19
C SER A 582 15.91 11.11 13.80
N PHE A 583 16.17 10.52 12.65
CA PHE A 583 15.37 9.41 12.12
C PHE A 583 16.23 8.18 11.75
N ILE A 584 15.59 7.04 11.66
CA ILE A 584 16.13 5.78 11.18
C ILE A 584 15.11 5.20 10.20
N VAL A 585 15.57 4.70 9.06
CA VAL A 585 14.68 4.04 8.10
C VAL A 585 14.38 2.61 8.57
N ALA A 586 13.12 2.18 8.46
CA ALA A 586 12.71 0.82 8.78
C ALA A 586 13.45 -0.21 7.90
N PRO A 587 13.77 -1.41 8.40
CA PRO A 587 14.51 -2.43 7.65
C PRO A 587 13.68 -3.03 6.51
N LEU A 588 14.32 -3.82 5.66
CA LEU A 588 13.68 -4.72 4.70
C LEU A 588 13.30 -6.04 5.39
N ALA A 589 12.35 -6.77 4.80
CA ALA A 589 11.95 -8.08 5.29
C ALA A 589 13.13 -9.06 5.29
N PRO A 590 13.21 -9.97 6.27
CA PRO A 590 14.21 -11.05 6.25
C PRO A 590 13.99 -12.01 5.08
N ASP A 591 15.02 -12.75 4.72
CA ASP A 591 15.00 -13.79 3.70
C ASP A 591 15.56 -15.13 4.22
N ASN A 592 15.64 -16.12 3.33
CA ASN A 592 16.16 -17.47 3.66
C ASN A 592 15.47 -18.07 4.91
N PHE A 593 14.17 -17.85 5.03
CA PHE A 593 13.39 -18.29 6.18
C PHE A 593 13.25 -19.81 6.19
N ARG A 594 13.52 -20.44 7.34
CA ARG A 594 13.56 -21.90 7.47
C ARG A 594 13.27 -22.39 8.87
N ILE A 595 12.67 -23.56 8.96
CA ILE A 595 12.31 -24.27 10.18
C ILE A 595 12.87 -25.69 10.10
N GLU A 596 13.63 -26.11 11.10
CA GLU A 596 14.20 -27.47 11.21
C GLU A 596 13.98 -28.01 12.62
N PHE A 597 13.78 -29.31 12.78
CA PHE A 597 13.80 -29.91 14.11
C PHE A 597 15.21 -29.86 14.71
N LYS A 598 15.33 -29.30 15.92
CA LYS A 598 16.53 -29.34 16.74
C LYS A 598 16.63 -30.66 17.51
N ASP A 599 15.50 -31.09 18.08
CA ASP A 599 15.32 -32.31 18.85
C ASP A 599 13.87 -32.83 18.63
N LYS A 600 13.41 -33.74 19.48
CA LYS A 600 12.14 -34.47 19.33
C LYS A 600 10.95 -33.59 18.99
N ASN A 601 10.72 -32.50 19.74
CA ASN A 601 9.57 -31.59 19.55
C ASN A 601 9.94 -30.11 19.63
N THR A 602 11.20 -29.77 19.51
CA THR A 602 11.66 -28.38 19.45
C THR A 602 12.11 -28.09 18.04
N VAL A 603 11.58 -27.04 17.46
CA VAL A 603 12.03 -26.52 16.18
C VAL A 603 12.97 -25.34 16.37
N HIS A 604 14.00 -25.30 15.53
CA HIS A 604 14.87 -24.17 15.33
C HIS A 604 14.41 -23.38 14.11
N ILE A 605 13.94 -22.18 14.34
CA ILE A 605 13.45 -21.25 13.33
C ILE A 605 14.58 -20.25 13.06
N SER A 606 14.92 -20.01 11.79
CA SER A 606 16.03 -19.11 11.45
C SER A 606 15.82 -18.41 10.11
N TRP A 607 16.48 -17.27 9.94
CA TRP A 607 16.37 -16.37 8.79
C TRP A 607 17.67 -15.57 8.61
N ASN A 608 17.77 -14.79 7.53
CA ASN A 608 18.88 -13.86 7.33
C ASN A 608 18.35 -12.42 7.34
N ALA A 609 19.23 -11.51 7.76
CA ALA A 609 18.99 -10.07 7.62
C ALA A 609 19.22 -9.63 6.17
N VAL A 610 18.35 -8.78 5.65
CA VAL A 610 18.50 -8.15 4.34
C VAL A 610 19.03 -6.73 4.50
N ASN A 611 20.07 -6.39 3.74
CA ASN A 611 20.65 -5.05 3.73
C ASN A 611 19.96 -4.20 2.66
N ASP A 612 19.69 -2.93 2.98
CA ASP A 612 19.28 -1.92 2.00
C ASP A 612 20.50 -1.07 1.63
N PRO A 613 21.04 -1.19 0.41
CA PRO A 613 22.26 -0.46 0.03
C PRO A 613 22.04 1.05 -0.08
N GLN A 614 20.80 1.50 -0.29
CA GLN A 614 20.44 2.93 -0.30
C GLN A 614 20.31 3.52 1.09
N GLU A 615 20.05 2.70 2.12
CA GLU A 615 19.70 3.16 3.47
C GLU A 615 20.58 2.48 4.53
N PRO A 616 21.79 2.96 4.77
CA PRO A 616 22.70 2.35 5.75
C PRO A 616 22.15 2.29 7.18
N THR A 617 21.18 3.16 7.51
CA THR A 617 20.52 3.19 8.83
C THR A 617 19.48 2.10 9.01
N SER A 618 19.02 1.46 7.91
CA SER A 618 17.92 0.48 7.92
C SER A 618 18.30 -0.90 8.46
N LYS A 619 19.51 -1.07 8.99
CA LYS A 619 19.95 -2.36 9.54
C LYS A 619 19.04 -2.83 10.68
N PRO A 620 18.59 -4.11 10.68
CA PRO A 620 17.84 -4.67 11.77
C PRO A 620 18.60 -4.62 13.11
N SER A 621 17.89 -4.29 14.19
CA SER A 621 18.40 -4.42 15.57
C SER A 621 17.73 -5.58 16.32
N GLY A 622 16.70 -6.18 15.74
CA GLY A 622 15.94 -7.32 16.22
C GLY A 622 14.86 -7.71 15.22
N TYR A 623 14.01 -8.62 15.66
CA TYR A 623 12.95 -9.21 14.83
C TYR A 623 11.70 -9.42 15.67
N LEU A 624 10.54 -9.51 15.01
CA LEU A 624 9.29 -10.00 15.59
C LEU A 624 8.95 -11.33 14.93
N LEU A 625 8.90 -12.38 15.74
CA LEU A 625 8.40 -13.68 15.34
C LEU A 625 6.92 -13.76 15.69
N TYR A 626 6.07 -13.83 14.69
CA TYR A 626 4.63 -14.03 14.83
C TYR A 626 4.29 -15.51 14.74
N THR A 627 3.42 -15.98 15.65
CA THR A 627 3.01 -17.38 15.72
C THR A 627 1.48 -17.48 15.60
N ALA A 628 1.01 -18.44 14.84
CA ALA A 628 -0.39 -18.86 14.80
C ALA A 628 -0.48 -20.38 15.04
N MET A 629 -1.53 -20.82 15.75
CA MET A 629 -1.75 -22.23 16.05
C MET A 629 -3.02 -22.73 15.34
N GLY A 630 -2.89 -23.80 14.55
CA GLY A 630 -4.01 -24.35 13.79
C GLY A 630 -4.65 -23.31 12.87
N ASP A 631 -5.94 -23.08 12.98
CA ASP A 631 -6.67 -22.09 12.17
C ASP A 631 -6.69 -20.68 12.79
N ALA A 632 -6.03 -20.45 13.96
CA ALA A 632 -6.02 -19.14 14.63
C ALA A 632 -5.34 -18.05 13.77
N ASP A 633 -5.65 -16.79 14.11
CA ASP A 633 -4.88 -15.63 13.60
C ASP A 633 -3.49 -15.60 14.24
N PHE A 634 -2.61 -14.75 13.72
CA PHE A 634 -1.30 -14.53 14.31
C PHE A 634 -1.41 -13.74 15.63
N ASP A 635 -0.54 -14.10 16.58
CA ASP A 635 -0.32 -13.36 17.81
C ASP A 635 0.27 -11.95 17.54
N ASN A 636 0.52 -11.19 18.63
CA ASN A 636 1.09 -9.85 18.53
C ASN A 636 2.63 -9.84 18.38
N GLY A 637 3.24 -11.00 18.17
CA GLY A 637 4.67 -11.19 17.95
C GLY A 637 5.49 -11.33 19.23
N THR A 638 6.59 -12.05 19.10
CA THR A 638 7.63 -12.18 20.12
C THR A 638 8.89 -11.46 19.65
N TYR A 639 9.43 -10.53 20.47
CA TYR A 639 10.68 -9.84 20.14
C TYR A 639 11.87 -10.77 20.27
N VAL A 640 12.67 -10.87 19.20
CA VAL A 640 13.88 -11.72 19.09
C VAL A 640 15.06 -10.87 18.66
N LYS A 641 16.14 -10.88 19.44
CA LYS A 641 17.34 -10.10 19.10
C LYS A 641 18.24 -10.76 18.03
N LYS A 642 18.18 -12.09 17.94
CA LYS A 642 19.00 -12.90 17.02
C LYS A 642 18.22 -13.24 15.76
N THR A 643 18.90 -13.75 14.76
CA THR A 643 18.33 -14.26 13.50
C THR A 643 17.80 -15.70 13.63
N SER A 644 17.52 -16.15 14.83
CA SER A 644 16.93 -17.45 15.11
C SER A 644 16.21 -17.49 16.45
N TYR A 645 15.26 -18.42 16.56
CA TYR A 645 14.49 -18.68 17.77
C TYR A 645 14.11 -20.16 17.86
N GLU A 646 13.93 -20.67 19.05
CA GLU A 646 13.53 -22.05 19.30
C GLU A 646 12.12 -22.10 19.88
N VAL A 647 11.27 -22.95 19.32
CA VAL A 647 9.88 -23.14 19.77
C VAL A 647 9.65 -24.63 20.06
N LYS A 648 9.09 -24.91 21.22
CA LYS A 648 8.64 -26.25 21.58
C LYS A 648 7.21 -26.43 21.07
N LEU A 649 6.99 -27.45 20.24
CA LEU A 649 5.71 -27.76 19.67
C LEU A 649 4.88 -28.68 20.55
N GLU A 650 3.59 -28.41 20.68
CA GLU A 650 2.61 -29.31 21.28
C GLU A 650 2.26 -30.42 20.28
N PRO A 651 2.14 -31.69 20.76
CA PRO A 651 1.82 -32.82 19.91
C PRO A 651 0.46 -32.65 19.20
N GLY A 652 0.45 -32.95 17.89
CA GLY A 652 -0.77 -32.93 17.09
C GLY A 652 -1.32 -31.54 16.75
N GLN A 653 -0.55 -30.49 17.04
CA GLN A 653 -0.90 -29.10 16.74
C GLN A 653 0.00 -28.53 15.63
N THR A 654 -0.61 -27.94 14.57
CA THR A 654 0.10 -27.20 13.55
C THR A 654 0.46 -25.80 14.06
N TYR A 655 1.68 -25.37 13.76
CA TYR A 655 2.18 -24.04 14.05
C TYR A 655 2.56 -23.35 12.75
N HIS A 656 2.26 -22.05 12.67
CA HIS A 656 2.59 -21.21 11.52
C HIS A 656 3.37 -20.02 12.00
N PHE A 657 4.42 -19.66 11.27
CA PHE A 657 5.36 -18.60 11.65
C PHE A 657 5.61 -17.66 10.50
N ARG A 658 5.77 -16.39 10.82
CA ARG A 658 6.32 -15.37 9.92
C ARG A 658 7.18 -14.42 10.73
N VAL A 659 8.15 -13.77 10.09
CA VAL A 659 9.11 -12.89 10.77
C VAL A 659 9.16 -11.55 10.09
N SER A 660 9.18 -10.47 10.87
CA SER A 660 9.57 -9.15 10.42
C SER A 660 10.87 -8.71 11.09
N ALA A 661 11.62 -7.83 10.43
CA ALA A 661 12.78 -7.18 11.00
C ALA A 661 12.38 -5.85 11.63
N VAL A 662 13.00 -5.49 12.75
CA VAL A 662 12.77 -4.21 13.44
C VAL A 662 14.06 -3.48 13.73
N ASN A 663 13.97 -2.15 13.71
CA ASN A 663 14.97 -1.25 14.26
C ASN A 663 14.26 -0.03 14.88
N ARG A 664 15.00 0.91 15.45
CA ARG A 664 14.41 2.09 16.08
C ARG A 664 13.54 2.95 15.14
N GLY A 665 13.66 2.79 13.83
CA GLY A 665 12.87 3.50 12.82
C GLY A 665 11.53 2.86 12.51
N GLY A 666 11.38 1.55 12.74
CA GLY A 666 10.14 0.85 12.43
C GLY A 666 10.31 -0.64 12.22
N GLU A 667 9.26 -1.25 11.70
CA GLU A 667 9.13 -2.66 11.38
C GLU A 667 9.03 -2.86 9.86
N SER A 668 9.66 -3.90 9.33
CA SER A 668 9.56 -4.33 7.93
C SER A 668 8.22 -5.02 7.63
N PHE A 669 7.95 -5.30 6.36
CA PHE A 669 7.01 -6.36 5.98
C PHE A 669 7.51 -7.71 6.52
N CYS A 670 6.59 -8.69 6.62
CA CYS A 670 6.95 -10.05 7.07
C CYS A 670 7.52 -10.88 5.92
N THR A 671 8.21 -11.97 6.28
CA THR A 671 8.50 -13.11 5.40
C THR A 671 7.19 -13.78 4.95
N GLU A 672 7.29 -14.74 4.06
CA GLU A 672 6.26 -15.76 3.83
C GLU A 672 5.93 -16.50 5.13
N VAL A 673 4.76 -17.18 5.15
CA VAL A 673 4.36 -18.04 6.27
C VAL A 673 4.93 -19.43 6.08
N LEU A 674 5.70 -19.89 7.07
CA LEU A 674 6.19 -21.26 7.16
C LEU A 674 5.47 -22.02 8.29
N SER A 675 5.49 -23.34 8.23
CA SER A 675 4.74 -24.21 9.15
C SER A 675 5.58 -25.32 9.74
N ALA A 676 5.19 -25.75 10.95
CA ALA A 676 5.75 -26.92 11.61
C ALA A 676 4.65 -27.74 12.31
N TYR A 677 4.84 -29.04 12.39
CA TYR A 677 3.94 -29.96 13.08
C TYR A 677 4.72 -31.11 13.69
N TYR A 678 4.45 -31.42 14.94
CA TYR A 678 5.03 -32.54 15.65
C TYR A 678 4.00 -33.65 15.94
N GLN A 679 4.33 -34.85 15.45
CA GLN A 679 3.58 -36.08 15.70
C GLN A 679 4.44 -37.07 16.49
N PRO A 680 4.11 -37.40 17.74
CA PRO A 680 4.97 -38.20 18.60
C PRO A 680 5.40 -39.57 18.07
N GLU A 681 4.47 -40.22 17.36
CA GLU A 681 4.69 -41.54 16.78
C GLU A 681 5.32 -41.52 15.37
N ALA A 682 5.56 -40.35 14.82
CA ALA A 682 6.11 -40.22 13.49
C ALA A 682 7.62 -40.46 13.49
N THR A 683 8.08 -41.31 12.59
CA THR A 683 9.51 -41.61 12.34
C THR A 683 10.04 -40.89 11.09
N LYS A 684 9.13 -40.32 10.30
CA LYS A 684 9.45 -39.60 9.06
C LYS A 684 9.05 -38.14 9.14
N THR A 685 9.90 -37.29 8.59
CA THR A 685 9.62 -35.85 8.48
C THR A 685 9.46 -35.46 7.02
N VAL A 686 8.45 -34.67 6.71
CA VAL A 686 8.22 -34.03 5.42
C VAL A 686 8.71 -32.59 5.50
N MET A 687 9.51 -32.18 4.51
CA MET A 687 9.92 -30.79 4.30
C MET A 687 9.00 -30.15 3.26
N ILE A 688 8.28 -29.09 3.62
CA ILE A 688 7.55 -28.27 2.67
C ILE A 688 8.47 -27.12 2.22
N VAL A 689 8.64 -26.96 0.92
CA VAL A 689 9.48 -25.91 0.34
C VAL A 689 8.58 -24.89 -0.35
N ASN A 690 8.61 -23.66 0.15
CA ASN A 690 7.95 -22.55 -0.54
C ASN A 690 8.84 -22.08 -1.70
N GLY A 691 8.36 -22.25 -2.93
CA GLY A 691 8.96 -21.74 -4.15
C GLY A 691 8.05 -20.77 -4.89
N PHE A 692 6.99 -20.26 -4.24
CA PHE A 692 6.07 -19.30 -4.84
C PHE A 692 6.26 -17.89 -4.27
N HIS A 693 7.06 -17.09 -4.94
CA HIS A 693 7.40 -15.70 -4.57
C HIS A 693 6.89 -14.68 -5.59
N ARG A 694 6.48 -15.10 -6.78
CA ARG A 694 6.10 -14.23 -7.87
C ARG A 694 4.97 -13.29 -7.48
N VAL A 695 5.20 -11.99 -7.74
CA VAL A 695 4.23 -10.93 -7.89
C VAL A 695 4.57 -10.17 -9.16
N SER A 696 3.59 -9.97 -10.05
CA SER A 696 3.85 -9.47 -11.40
C SER A 696 2.70 -8.66 -11.96
N SER A 697 3.02 -7.78 -12.92
CA SER A 697 2.00 -7.18 -13.79
C SER A 697 1.31 -8.25 -14.64
N PRO A 698 0.17 -7.92 -15.26
CA PRO A 698 -0.35 -8.74 -16.35
C PRO A 698 0.64 -8.89 -17.49
N ALA A 699 0.39 -9.90 -18.36
CA ALA A 699 1.16 -10.09 -19.58
C ALA A 699 1.24 -8.80 -20.39
N VAL A 700 2.42 -8.54 -20.95
CA VAL A 700 2.73 -7.30 -21.66
C VAL A 700 2.80 -7.57 -23.16
N ARG A 701 2.04 -6.78 -23.92
CA ARG A 701 2.23 -6.63 -25.36
C ARG A 701 3.01 -5.36 -25.64
N ASP A 702 4.16 -5.44 -26.26
CA ASP A 702 4.99 -4.30 -26.62
C ASP A 702 5.79 -4.62 -27.88
N ASN A 703 5.18 -4.42 -29.03
CA ASN A 703 5.76 -4.62 -30.36
C ASN A 703 5.49 -3.40 -31.24
N ASP A 704 5.80 -3.49 -32.53
CA ASP A 704 5.67 -2.35 -33.46
C ASP A 704 4.21 -1.94 -33.68
N ASP A 705 3.25 -2.85 -33.56
CA ASP A 705 1.84 -2.64 -33.85
C ASP A 705 0.99 -2.48 -32.57
N GLU A 706 1.36 -3.15 -31.47
CA GLU A 706 0.55 -3.27 -30.27
C GLU A 706 1.28 -2.83 -28.99
N GLN A 707 0.54 -2.20 -28.08
CA GLN A 707 0.98 -1.92 -26.71
C GLN A 707 -0.15 -2.12 -25.69
N GLY A 708 0.18 -2.66 -24.53
CA GLY A 708 -0.74 -2.78 -23.41
C GLY A 708 -0.56 -4.04 -22.57
N PHE A 709 -1.64 -4.39 -21.84
CA PHE A 709 -1.67 -5.51 -20.89
C PHE A 709 -2.75 -6.51 -21.26
N ASP A 710 -2.38 -7.77 -21.38
CA ASP A 710 -3.28 -8.85 -21.76
C ASP A 710 -3.65 -9.75 -20.57
N LEU A 711 -4.77 -9.46 -19.93
CA LEU A 711 -5.30 -10.24 -18.80
C LEU A 711 -5.71 -11.66 -19.20
N ASN A 712 -5.97 -11.94 -20.49
CA ASN A 712 -6.34 -13.29 -20.94
C ASN A 712 -5.12 -14.20 -21.07
N GLU A 713 -3.97 -13.65 -21.43
CA GLU A 713 -2.72 -14.40 -21.50
C GLU A 713 -2.19 -14.69 -20.10
N ASP A 714 -2.07 -13.66 -19.26
CA ASP A 714 -1.68 -13.74 -17.85
C ASP A 714 -2.26 -12.53 -17.10
N PRO A 715 -3.16 -12.73 -16.12
CA PRO A 715 -3.67 -11.63 -15.33
C PRO A 715 -2.63 -11.02 -14.38
N GLY A 716 -1.43 -11.59 -14.32
CA GLY A 716 -0.44 -11.23 -13.31
C GLY A 716 -0.82 -11.73 -11.91
N ILE A 717 -0.04 -11.30 -10.93
CA ILE A 717 -0.27 -11.66 -9.53
C ILE A 717 -0.01 -10.44 -8.67
N THR A 718 -1.02 -9.94 -7.98
CA THR A 718 -0.88 -8.82 -7.04
C THR A 718 -0.31 -9.28 -5.70
N TYR A 719 0.23 -8.35 -4.93
CA TYR A 719 0.60 -8.56 -3.54
C TYR A 719 -0.68 -8.50 -2.68
N GLY A 720 -1.14 -9.66 -2.21
CA GLY A 720 -2.43 -9.78 -1.57
C GLY A 720 -3.61 -9.45 -2.50
N PRO A 721 -4.82 -9.24 -1.97
CA PRO A 721 -6.00 -8.94 -2.77
C PRO A 721 -5.93 -7.55 -3.41
N THR A 722 -6.72 -7.33 -4.47
CA THR A 722 -6.83 -6.05 -5.16
C THR A 722 -8.24 -5.74 -5.62
N LEU A 723 -8.62 -4.45 -5.62
CA LEU A 723 -9.76 -3.86 -6.34
C LEU A 723 -9.29 -3.06 -7.57
N GLY A 724 -8.02 -3.17 -7.96
CA GLY A 724 -7.37 -2.27 -8.92
C GLY A 724 -7.76 -2.47 -10.40
N TRP A 725 -8.51 -3.52 -10.73
CA TRP A 725 -8.87 -3.82 -12.11
C TRP A 725 -10.27 -3.28 -12.46
N VAL A 726 -10.40 -2.61 -13.62
CA VAL A 726 -11.71 -2.29 -14.22
C VAL A 726 -12.16 -3.40 -15.18
N GLY A 727 -11.24 -3.98 -15.95
CA GLY A 727 -11.51 -5.01 -16.93
C GLY A 727 -10.36 -5.20 -17.91
N ARG A 728 -10.60 -6.00 -18.94
CA ARG A 728 -9.60 -6.29 -19.98
C ARG A 728 -9.36 -5.09 -20.89
N GLN A 729 -8.12 -4.90 -21.32
CA GLN A 729 -7.81 -3.99 -22.41
C GLN A 729 -8.41 -4.51 -23.71
N ILE A 730 -9.10 -3.65 -24.47
CA ILE A 730 -9.79 -4.00 -25.71
C ILE A 730 -9.15 -3.39 -26.95
N ASN A 731 -8.31 -2.39 -26.81
CA ASN A 731 -7.56 -1.78 -27.90
C ASN A 731 -6.07 -1.71 -27.59
N PHE A 732 -5.26 -2.38 -28.42
CA PHE A 732 -3.80 -2.45 -28.31
C PHE A 732 -3.09 -1.66 -29.43
N ASP A 733 -3.83 -1.05 -30.36
CA ASP A 733 -3.26 -0.39 -31.55
C ASP A 733 -2.44 0.86 -31.16
N ARG A 734 -1.13 0.80 -31.35
CA ARG A 734 -0.18 1.90 -31.03
C ARG A 734 -0.45 3.19 -31.78
N THR A 735 -1.10 3.13 -32.94
CA THR A 735 -1.42 4.33 -33.73
C THR A 735 -2.56 5.15 -33.12
N GLN A 736 -3.33 4.55 -32.18
CA GLN A 736 -4.50 5.14 -31.54
C GLN A 736 -4.20 5.58 -30.10
N MET A 737 -3.09 6.25 -29.87
CA MET A 737 -2.79 6.78 -28.55
C MET A 737 -3.81 7.81 -28.10
N GLY A 738 -4.29 7.69 -26.85
CA GLY A 738 -5.24 8.61 -26.27
C GLY A 738 -5.95 8.02 -25.05
N ASN A 739 -6.77 8.87 -24.42
CA ASN A 739 -7.53 8.55 -23.20
C ASN A 739 -9.03 8.45 -23.43
N GLU A 740 -9.47 8.51 -24.68
CA GLU A 740 -10.86 8.44 -25.09
C GLU A 740 -11.29 7.00 -25.37
N ASN A 741 -12.59 6.76 -25.38
CA ASN A 741 -13.16 5.48 -25.74
C ASN A 741 -12.66 5.04 -27.13
N GLY A 742 -12.11 3.82 -27.19
CA GLY A 742 -11.54 3.26 -28.40
C GLY A 742 -10.06 3.60 -28.62
N GLY A 743 -9.43 4.46 -27.81
CA GLY A 743 -7.99 4.75 -27.90
C GLY A 743 -7.11 3.60 -27.38
N LEU A 744 -5.78 3.71 -27.60
CA LEU A 744 -4.82 2.76 -27.03
C LEU A 744 -5.02 2.63 -25.53
N GLY A 745 -5.04 1.40 -25.06
CA GLY A 745 -5.15 1.10 -23.64
C GLY A 745 -6.58 1.09 -23.12
N TYR A 746 -7.60 1.46 -23.92
CA TYR A 746 -8.99 1.45 -23.51
C TYR A 746 -9.44 0.06 -23.03
N SER A 747 -10.17 0.03 -21.90
CA SER A 747 -10.51 -1.19 -21.19
C SER A 747 -12.00 -1.34 -20.94
N ASP A 748 -12.44 -2.59 -20.81
CA ASP A 748 -13.79 -3.01 -20.42
C ASP A 748 -14.08 -2.72 -18.93
N GLU A 749 -15.24 -3.18 -18.42
CA GLU A 749 -15.71 -2.92 -17.04
C GLU A 749 -16.06 -4.20 -16.26
N GLU A 750 -15.78 -5.39 -16.77
CA GLU A 750 -16.24 -6.66 -16.20
C GLU A 750 -15.60 -7.02 -14.84
N LEU A 751 -14.50 -6.34 -14.46
CA LEU A 751 -13.81 -6.56 -13.20
C LEU A 751 -14.00 -5.41 -12.20
N GLN A 752 -14.64 -4.31 -12.59
CA GLN A 752 -14.82 -3.16 -11.70
C GLN A 752 -15.57 -3.53 -10.42
N GLY A 753 -15.03 -3.15 -9.27
CA GLY A 753 -15.60 -3.45 -7.96
C GLY A 753 -15.49 -4.91 -7.53
N ARG A 754 -14.82 -5.78 -8.32
CA ARG A 754 -14.55 -7.15 -7.94
C ARG A 754 -13.22 -7.25 -7.19
N LEU A 755 -13.28 -7.76 -5.96
CA LEU A 755 -12.07 -8.11 -5.22
C LEU A 755 -11.44 -9.36 -5.85
N ILE A 756 -10.16 -9.29 -6.14
CA ILE A 756 -9.39 -10.38 -6.75
C ILE A 756 -8.23 -10.72 -5.81
N ALA A 757 -8.14 -11.99 -5.42
CA ALA A 757 -7.06 -12.49 -4.59
C ALA A 757 -5.74 -12.57 -5.39
N GLY A 758 -4.63 -12.21 -4.75
CA GLY A 758 -3.28 -12.36 -5.28
C GLY A 758 -2.43 -13.29 -4.43
N ASN A 759 -1.11 -13.06 -4.42
CA ASN A 759 -0.20 -13.80 -3.56
C ASN A 759 -0.18 -13.20 -2.15
N ASP A 760 -0.67 -13.92 -1.16
CA ASP A 760 -0.64 -13.55 0.27
C ASP A 760 0.50 -14.24 1.05
N PHE A 761 1.34 -15.03 0.35
CA PHE A 761 2.50 -15.72 0.91
C PHE A 761 2.19 -16.68 2.07
N ASN A 762 1.00 -17.30 2.06
CA ASN A 762 0.50 -18.13 3.16
C ASN A 762 0.14 -19.58 2.75
N TYR A 763 0.60 -20.05 1.62
CA TYR A 763 0.13 -21.33 1.03
C TYR A 763 0.78 -22.59 1.65
N VAL A 764 1.97 -22.45 2.26
CA VAL A 764 2.60 -23.53 3.06
C VAL A 764 1.65 -24.04 4.16
N ARG A 765 0.81 -23.16 4.73
CA ARG A 765 -0.21 -23.54 5.70
C ARG A 765 -1.20 -24.57 5.15
N THR A 766 -1.66 -24.40 3.92
CA THR A 766 -2.58 -25.33 3.26
C THR A 766 -1.97 -26.73 3.06
N HIS A 767 -0.69 -26.81 2.66
CA HIS A 767 0.05 -28.05 2.55
C HIS A 767 0.27 -28.72 3.92
N ALA A 768 0.71 -27.93 4.89
CA ALA A 768 0.94 -28.41 6.26
C ALA A 768 -0.34 -28.99 6.89
N ASP A 769 -1.48 -28.33 6.73
CA ASP A 769 -2.77 -28.82 7.20
C ASP A 769 -3.15 -30.16 6.57
N ALA A 770 -2.94 -30.30 5.25
CA ALA A 770 -3.23 -31.53 4.54
C ALA A 770 -2.31 -32.69 4.96
N ILE A 771 -1.03 -32.43 5.18
CA ILE A 771 -0.09 -33.46 5.67
C ILE A 771 -0.38 -33.81 7.13
N ALA A 772 -0.63 -32.82 8.00
CA ALA A 772 -0.96 -33.01 9.41
C ALA A 772 -2.25 -33.84 9.61
N ALA A 773 -3.24 -33.68 8.72
CA ALA A 773 -4.47 -34.45 8.75
C ALA A 773 -4.24 -35.97 8.61
N THR A 774 -3.10 -36.40 8.05
CA THR A 774 -2.73 -37.84 7.97
C THR A 774 -2.33 -38.39 9.33
N ARG A 775 -1.85 -37.57 10.26
CA ARG A 775 -1.31 -37.95 11.60
C ARG A 775 -0.16 -38.96 11.54
N LYS A 776 0.62 -38.98 10.46
CA LYS A 776 1.70 -39.96 10.23
C LYS A 776 3.10 -39.36 10.20
N TYR A 777 3.21 -38.06 9.97
CA TYR A 777 4.47 -37.43 9.66
C TYR A 777 4.71 -36.18 10.52
N ASN A 778 5.98 -35.92 10.83
CA ASN A 778 6.41 -34.60 11.29
C ASN A 778 6.52 -33.66 10.08
N ILE A 779 6.36 -32.37 10.30
CA ILE A 779 6.42 -31.35 9.25
C ILE A 779 7.37 -30.23 9.68
N VAL A 780 8.22 -29.80 8.77
CA VAL A 780 8.94 -28.54 8.80
C VAL A 780 8.89 -27.89 7.42
N SER A 781 9.29 -26.64 7.30
CA SER A 781 9.24 -25.92 6.04
C SER A 781 10.39 -24.91 5.88
N CYS A 782 10.67 -24.54 4.64
CA CYS A 782 11.64 -23.52 4.32
C CYS A 782 11.30 -22.79 3.02
N SER A 783 11.91 -21.61 2.78
CA SER A 783 11.96 -21.02 1.45
C SER A 783 12.91 -21.82 0.53
N ASN A 784 12.68 -21.81 -0.79
CA ASN A 784 13.59 -22.40 -1.76
C ASN A 784 15.00 -21.78 -1.69
N GLU A 785 15.10 -20.48 -1.40
CA GLU A 785 16.35 -19.75 -1.23
C GLU A 785 17.25 -20.36 -0.15
N ALA A 786 16.66 -20.91 0.93
CA ALA A 786 17.41 -21.58 1.98
C ALA A 786 18.06 -22.88 1.49
N ILE A 787 17.49 -23.54 0.49
CA ILE A 787 18.07 -24.71 -0.19
C ILE A 787 19.17 -24.27 -1.13
N GLU A 788 18.89 -23.28 -1.96
CA GLU A 788 19.81 -22.74 -2.98
C GLU A 788 21.10 -22.18 -2.36
N THR A 789 21.00 -21.57 -1.18
CA THR A 789 22.14 -21.07 -0.41
C THR A 789 22.81 -22.12 0.48
N GLY A 790 22.35 -23.38 0.41
CA GLY A 790 22.92 -24.50 1.17
C GLY A 790 22.67 -24.47 2.68
N LYS A 791 21.68 -23.66 3.14
CA LYS A 791 21.28 -23.59 4.55
C LYS A 791 20.44 -24.76 4.98
N VAL A 792 19.66 -25.36 4.07
CA VAL A 792 18.85 -26.55 4.29
C VAL A 792 19.37 -27.72 3.45
N ASN A 793 19.56 -28.87 4.08
CA ASN A 793 19.96 -30.10 3.41
C ASN A 793 18.77 -31.07 3.29
N LEU A 794 18.28 -31.26 2.07
CA LEU A 794 17.11 -32.07 1.77
C LEU A 794 17.28 -33.54 2.15
N SER A 795 18.50 -34.10 2.16
CA SER A 795 18.76 -35.51 2.47
C SER A 795 18.32 -35.98 3.87
N ARG A 796 17.97 -35.03 4.74
CA ARG A 796 17.44 -35.30 6.09
C ARG A 796 15.96 -35.66 6.12
N TYR A 797 15.23 -35.44 5.04
CA TYR A 797 13.78 -35.56 5.00
C TYR A 797 13.33 -36.74 4.17
N ALA A 798 12.28 -37.42 4.66
CA ALA A 798 11.73 -38.58 4.00
C ALA A 798 10.97 -38.24 2.71
N ALA A 799 10.35 -37.06 2.68
CA ALA A 799 9.74 -36.46 1.49
C ALA A 799 9.97 -34.95 1.48
N VAL A 800 10.02 -34.40 0.28
CA VAL A 800 10.02 -32.96 -0.02
C VAL A 800 8.73 -32.64 -0.79
N ASP A 801 7.99 -31.68 -0.31
CA ASP A 801 6.78 -31.11 -0.93
C ASP A 801 7.11 -29.71 -1.44
N LEU A 802 7.40 -29.58 -2.74
CA LEU A 802 7.78 -28.32 -3.37
C LEU A 802 6.53 -27.63 -3.95
N LEU A 803 6.15 -26.53 -3.35
CA LEU A 803 5.05 -25.67 -3.74
C LEU A 803 5.57 -24.56 -4.66
N LEU A 804 5.12 -24.51 -5.91
CA LEU A 804 5.52 -23.53 -6.91
C LEU A 804 4.39 -22.56 -7.29
N GLY A 805 3.14 -22.84 -6.93
CA GLY A 805 2.01 -21.96 -7.23
C GLY A 805 1.97 -21.50 -8.68
N LEU A 806 2.08 -20.19 -8.89
CA LEU A 806 2.18 -19.54 -10.20
C LEU A 806 3.61 -19.00 -10.49
N GLU A 807 4.62 -19.60 -9.88
CA GLU A 807 6.03 -19.20 -10.10
C GLU A 807 6.47 -19.52 -11.52
N ARG A 808 7.01 -18.53 -12.24
CA ARG A 808 7.64 -18.67 -13.56
C ARG A 808 8.44 -17.44 -13.93
N ASN A 809 9.33 -17.57 -14.91
CA ASN A 809 9.87 -16.44 -15.64
C ASN A 809 8.84 -16.00 -16.70
N ASP A 810 8.14 -14.91 -16.44
CA ASP A 810 7.16 -14.35 -17.39
C ASP A 810 7.76 -13.42 -18.44
N GLY A 811 9.07 -13.10 -18.31
CA GLY A 811 9.80 -12.23 -19.25
C GLY A 811 9.49 -10.75 -19.15
N HIS A 812 8.55 -10.34 -18.28
CA HIS A 812 8.14 -8.93 -18.16
C HIS A 812 8.16 -8.38 -16.73
N SER A 813 8.18 -9.21 -15.69
CA SER A 813 8.33 -8.79 -14.31
C SER A 813 9.64 -8.04 -14.08
N LEU A 814 9.63 -7.05 -13.21
CA LEU A 814 10.81 -6.28 -12.83
C LEU A 814 11.78 -7.05 -11.92
N ASN A 815 11.30 -8.11 -11.26
CA ASN A 815 12.11 -9.12 -10.60
C ASN A 815 12.15 -10.39 -11.44
N TYR A 816 13.28 -11.09 -11.38
CA TYR A 816 13.41 -12.39 -12.03
C TYR A 816 12.80 -13.48 -11.15
N TYR A 817 11.87 -14.22 -11.69
CA TYR A 817 11.25 -15.40 -11.09
C TYR A 817 11.55 -16.64 -11.95
N LYS A 818 11.59 -17.81 -11.34
CA LYS A 818 11.83 -19.08 -12.05
C LYS A 818 11.33 -20.26 -11.24
N SER A 819 10.52 -21.13 -11.82
CA SER A 819 10.02 -22.34 -11.15
C SER A 819 11.16 -23.18 -10.59
N PHE A 820 12.20 -23.43 -11.38
CA PHE A 820 13.38 -24.17 -10.97
C PHE A 820 14.64 -23.42 -11.39
N THR A 821 15.25 -22.73 -10.46
CA THR A 821 16.58 -22.17 -10.68
C THR A 821 17.62 -23.29 -10.85
N SER A 822 18.76 -23.03 -11.44
CA SER A 822 19.83 -24.02 -11.63
C SER A 822 20.31 -24.63 -10.32
N LEU A 823 20.33 -23.85 -9.24
CA LEU A 823 20.69 -24.33 -7.90
C LEU A 823 19.64 -25.26 -7.33
N LEU A 824 18.35 -24.91 -7.46
CA LEU A 824 17.25 -25.76 -7.03
C LEU A 824 17.20 -27.07 -7.84
N GLN A 825 17.39 -27.01 -9.17
CA GLN A 825 17.50 -28.21 -10.03
C GLN A 825 18.59 -29.15 -9.53
N THR A 826 19.78 -28.63 -9.22
CA THR A 826 20.91 -29.44 -8.72
C THR A 826 20.57 -30.09 -7.38
N ALA A 827 19.94 -29.36 -6.47
CA ALA A 827 19.55 -29.87 -5.15
C ALA A 827 18.50 -30.99 -5.26
N LEU A 828 17.46 -30.79 -6.09
CA LEU A 828 16.40 -31.77 -6.32
C LEU A 828 16.91 -33.03 -7.02
N GLN A 829 17.80 -32.87 -8.03
CA GLN A 829 18.44 -34.00 -8.70
C GLN A 829 19.22 -34.86 -7.72
N LYS A 830 20.06 -34.23 -6.89
CA LYS A 830 20.83 -34.94 -5.85
C LYS A 830 19.92 -35.63 -4.85
N TYR A 831 18.85 -34.99 -4.44
CA TYR A 831 17.90 -35.54 -3.49
C TYR A 831 17.15 -36.75 -4.06
N SER A 832 16.62 -36.65 -5.28
CA SER A 832 15.92 -37.76 -5.96
C SER A 832 16.83 -38.96 -6.22
N GLN A 833 18.04 -38.76 -6.76
CA GLN A 833 19.02 -39.79 -7.02
C GLN A 833 19.46 -40.57 -5.76
N ASN A 834 19.41 -39.95 -4.60
CA ASN A 834 19.69 -40.55 -3.30
C ASN A 834 18.44 -41.24 -2.68
N GLY A 835 17.35 -41.39 -3.44
CA GLY A 835 16.15 -42.08 -3.00
C GLY A 835 15.16 -41.21 -2.21
N GLY A 836 15.29 -39.89 -2.28
CA GLY A 836 14.35 -38.95 -1.70
C GLY A 836 13.00 -38.96 -2.45
N ALA A 837 11.90 -38.92 -1.70
CA ALA A 837 10.56 -38.85 -2.26
C ALA A 837 10.18 -37.40 -2.54
N LEU A 838 9.75 -37.07 -3.75
CA LEU A 838 9.48 -35.71 -4.18
C LEU A 838 8.03 -35.52 -4.65
N LEU A 839 7.31 -34.59 -4.03
CA LEU A 839 6.07 -33.99 -4.51
C LEU A 839 6.38 -32.60 -5.08
N VAL A 840 5.90 -32.33 -6.29
CA VAL A 840 5.98 -30.99 -6.91
C VAL A 840 4.60 -30.58 -7.36
N SER A 841 4.18 -29.35 -7.09
CA SER A 841 2.92 -28.80 -7.59
C SER A 841 3.09 -27.35 -8.03
N GLY A 842 2.51 -26.99 -9.18
CA GLY A 842 2.55 -25.64 -9.73
C GLY A 842 1.97 -25.57 -11.13
N ALA A 843 1.54 -24.38 -11.53
CA ALA A 843 0.89 -24.16 -12.82
C ALA A 843 1.87 -24.19 -14.01
N TYR A 844 3.17 -23.96 -13.77
CA TYR A 844 4.18 -23.75 -14.81
C TYR A 844 5.41 -24.65 -14.64
N VAL A 845 5.21 -25.86 -14.11
CA VAL A 845 6.27 -26.85 -13.84
C VAL A 845 7.04 -27.23 -15.11
N GLY A 846 6.34 -27.35 -16.23
CA GLY A 846 6.93 -27.72 -17.53
C GLY A 846 7.16 -26.55 -18.45
N SER A 847 6.20 -25.64 -18.55
CA SER A 847 6.22 -24.53 -19.52
C SER A 847 7.30 -23.48 -19.23
N ASP A 848 7.72 -23.33 -17.99
CA ASP A 848 8.81 -22.42 -17.61
C ASP A 848 10.22 -22.99 -17.93
N MET A 849 10.31 -24.27 -18.27
CA MET A 849 11.57 -24.95 -18.57
C MET A 849 11.82 -24.94 -20.08
N THR A 850 12.50 -23.89 -20.57
CA THR A 850 12.57 -23.55 -22.01
C THR A 850 13.86 -23.99 -22.71
N THR A 851 14.97 -24.20 -21.98
CA THR A 851 16.26 -24.61 -22.55
C THR A 851 16.39 -26.12 -22.61
N ASP A 852 17.28 -26.64 -23.50
CA ASP A 852 17.53 -28.08 -23.60
C ASP A 852 17.95 -28.73 -22.28
N THR A 853 18.77 -28.04 -21.49
CA THR A 853 19.22 -28.52 -20.17
C THR A 853 18.02 -28.61 -19.21
N GLU A 854 17.15 -27.62 -19.20
CA GLU A 854 15.94 -27.61 -18.39
C GLU A 854 14.95 -28.70 -18.83
N GLN A 855 14.77 -28.90 -20.15
CA GLN A 855 13.95 -30.01 -20.68
C GLN A 855 14.53 -31.36 -20.30
N GLN A 856 15.87 -31.49 -20.26
CA GLN A 856 16.53 -32.69 -19.79
C GLN A 856 16.29 -32.89 -18.29
N PHE A 857 16.30 -31.84 -17.48
CA PHE A 857 15.93 -31.92 -16.05
C PHE A 857 14.49 -32.44 -15.87
N LEU A 858 13.52 -31.91 -16.62
CA LEU A 858 12.14 -32.43 -16.60
C LEU A 858 12.10 -33.92 -16.90
N ALA A 859 12.76 -34.38 -17.97
CA ALA A 859 12.71 -35.76 -18.41
C ALA A 859 13.46 -36.72 -17.49
N SER A 860 14.65 -36.33 -17.01
CA SER A 860 15.54 -37.19 -16.25
C SER A 860 15.28 -37.18 -14.73
N VAL A 861 14.87 -36.03 -14.17
CA VAL A 861 14.62 -35.88 -12.72
C VAL A 861 13.13 -35.91 -12.42
N LEU A 862 12.31 -35.10 -13.06
CA LEU A 862 10.87 -35.05 -12.79
C LEU A 862 10.08 -36.08 -13.60
N LYS A 863 10.71 -36.85 -14.50
CA LYS A 863 10.14 -37.92 -15.28
C LYS A 863 8.92 -37.52 -16.10
N CYS A 864 8.87 -36.29 -16.57
CA CYS A 864 7.81 -35.76 -17.41
C CYS A 864 8.35 -34.89 -18.56
N ARG A 865 7.47 -34.60 -19.51
CA ARG A 865 7.68 -33.62 -20.58
C ARG A 865 6.52 -32.64 -20.59
N TYR A 866 6.80 -31.40 -20.90
CA TYR A 866 5.78 -30.39 -21.19
C TYR A 866 5.08 -30.72 -22.52
N ALA A 867 3.76 -30.87 -22.49
CA ALA A 867 2.95 -31.21 -23.64
C ALA A 867 1.93 -30.13 -24.07
N GLY A 868 2.02 -28.96 -23.48
CA GLY A 868 1.12 -27.84 -23.72
C GLY A 868 0.41 -27.36 -22.47
N ARG A 869 -0.43 -26.34 -22.62
CA ARG A 869 -1.26 -25.82 -21.53
C ARG A 869 -2.71 -26.27 -21.69
N SER A 870 -3.31 -26.72 -20.61
CA SER A 870 -4.75 -26.87 -20.53
C SER A 870 -5.35 -25.50 -20.23
N GLN A 871 -6.20 -25.04 -21.13
CA GLN A 871 -7.14 -23.95 -20.88
C GLN A 871 -8.30 -24.55 -20.10
N ALA A 872 -8.17 -24.53 -18.79
CA ALA A 872 -8.99 -25.30 -17.85
C ALA A 872 -10.43 -24.79 -17.78
N GLY A 873 -11.21 -25.03 -18.81
CA GLY A 873 -12.59 -24.56 -18.91
C GLY A 873 -13.50 -24.92 -17.73
N SER A 874 -13.22 -26.02 -17.00
CA SER A 874 -14.05 -26.40 -15.84
C SER A 874 -13.30 -26.42 -14.51
N GLY A 875 -11.97 -26.25 -14.50
CA GLY A 875 -11.16 -26.42 -13.28
C GLY A 875 -11.26 -27.80 -12.63
N THR A 876 -11.75 -28.81 -13.35
CA THR A 876 -12.02 -30.14 -12.80
C THR A 876 -10.84 -31.09 -13.09
N VAL A 877 -10.45 -31.87 -12.08
CA VAL A 877 -9.42 -32.90 -12.16
C VAL A 877 -9.94 -34.21 -11.59
N LYS A 878 -9.54 -35.32 -12.21
CA LYS A 878 -9.82 -36.70 -11.76
C LYS A 878 -8.50 -37.42 -11.49
N GLY A 879 -8.36 -38.05 -10.34
CA GLY A 879 -7.20 -38.85 -9.99
C GLY A 879 -7.28 -39.44 -8.60
N LEU A 880 -6.51 -40.46 -8.29
CA LEU A 880 -6.51 -41.15 -7.00
C LEU A 880 -7.91 -41.59 -6.52
N GLY A 881 -8.82 -41.89 -7.45
CA GLY A 881 -10.21 -42.26 -7.15
C GLY A 881 -11.12 -41.08 -6.76
N ILE A 882 -10.66 -39.83 -6.91
CA ILE A 882 -11.37 -38.62 -6.48
C ILE A 882 -11.55 -37.70 -7.69
N THR A 883 -12.71 -37.03 -7.75
CA THR A 883 -12.93 -35.86 -8.65
C THR A 883 -13.04 -34.60 -7.81
N PHE A 884 -12.33 -33.58 -8.21
CA PHE A 884 -12.27 -32.30 -7.48
C PHE A 884 -12.09 -31.11 -8.43
N ASN A 885 -12.31 -29.91 -7.89
CA ASN A 885 -12.11 -28.68 -8.62
C ASN A 885 -11.00 -27.85 -7.96
N TYR A 886 -10.34 -27.03 -8.75
CA TYR A 886 -9.37 -26.03 -8.27
C TYR A 886 -9.78 -24.62 -8.74
N TRP A 887 -9.27 -23.60 -8.08
CA TRP A 887 -9.51 -22.21 -8.44
C TRP A 887 -8.86 -21.89 -9.79
N ASN A 888 -9.66 -21.84 -10.85
CA ASN A 888 -9.24 -21.59 -12.23
C ASN A 888 -9.75 -20.25 -12.80
N GLU A 889 -10.55 -19.50 -12.04
CA GLU A 889 -11.08 -18.19 -12.42
C GLU A 889 -10.77 -17.17 -11.33
N LEU A 890 -10.54 -15.89 -11.73
CA LEU A 890 -10.31 -14.79 -10.81
C LEU A 890 -11.44 -14.67 -9.80
N ASN A 891 -11.08 -14.62 -8.52
CA ASN A 891 -12.04 -14.61 -7.41
C ASN A 891 -11.44 -13.93 -6.17
N ALA A 892 -12.26 -13.69 -5.14
CA ALA A 892 -11.87 -12.98 -3.92
C ALA A 892 -11.22 -13.88 -2.85
N ASN A 893 -11.24 -15.20 -3.01
CA ASN A 893 -10.89 -16.13 -1.91
C ASN A 893 -9.46 -16.67 -2.02
N HIS A 894 -9.00 -16.89 -3.25
CA HIS A 894 -7.70 -17.51 -3.53
C HIS A 894 -7.20 -17.07 -4.90
N TYR A 895 -5.89 -17.00 -5.10
CA TYR A 895 -5.37 -16.78 -6.45
C TYR A 895 -5.84 -17.87 -7.40
N ALA A 896 -5.97 -17.57 -8.68
CA ALA A 896 -6.48 -18.49 -9.68
C ALA A 896 -5.38 -19.01 -10.60
N ALA A 897 -5.34 -20.33 -10.80
CA ALA A 897 -4.52 -20.95 -11.83
C ALA A 897 -5.33 -21.03 -13.14
N THR A 898 -5.39 -19.89 -13.85
CA THR A 898 -6.21 -19.73 -15.07
C THR A 898 -5.68 -20.54 -16.26
N SER A 899 -4.39 -20.90 -16.25
CA SER A 899 -3.73 -21.74 -17.24
C SER A 899 -2.76 -22.68 -16.53
N VAL A 900 -2.78 -23.94 -16.86
CA VAL A 900 -2.03 -25.01 -16.17
C VAL A 900 -1.34 -25.94 -17.16
N ASP A 901 -0.23 -26.55 -16.76
CA ASP A 901 0.57 -27.40 -17.64
C ASP A 901 -0.01 -28.81 -17.84
N ILE A 902 0.09 -29.32 -19.04
CA ILE A 902 -0.11 -30.72 -19.38
C ILE A 902 1.26 -31.42 -19.29
N LEU A 903 1.37 -32.44 -18.44
CA LEU A 903 2.61 -33.16 -18.13
C LEU A 903 2.60 -34.59 -18.66
N GLN A 904 3.18 -34.81 -19.82
CA GLN A 904 3.30 -36.15 -20.39
C GLN A 904 4.35 -36.98 -19.62
N PRO A 905 3.99 -38.21 -19.14
CA PRO A 905 4.94 -39.04 -18.40
C PRO A 905 6.05 -39.59 -19.31
N VAL A 906 7.30 -39.61 -18.81
CA VAL A 906 8.43 -40.34 -19.42
C VAL A 906 8.47 -41.74 -18.82
N LYS A 907 8.20 -42.77 -19.62
CA LYS A 907 8.17 -44.15 -19.16
C LYS A 907 9.44 -44.53 -18.37
N PRO A 908 9.30 -45.23 -17.26
CA PRO A 908 8.10 -45.93 -16.76
C PRO A 908 7.17 -45.11 -15.86
N ALA A 909 7.32 -43.76 -15.81
CA ALA A 909 6.31 -42.91 -15.19
C ALA A 909 4.94 -43.10 -15.87
N PHE A 910 3.85 -42.79 -15.13
CA PHE A 910 2.49 -42.97 -15.61
C PHE A 910 1.61 -41.77 -15.17
N THR A 911 0.51 -41.57 -15.87
CA THR A 911 -0.50 -40.54 -15.55
C THR A 911 -1.22 -40.89 -14.26
N ALA A 912 -1.13 -40.03 -13.26
CA ALA A 912 -1.78 -40.19 -11.96
C ALA A 912 -3.09 -39.42 -11.84
N MET A 913 -3.20 -38.27 -12.54
CA MET A 913 -4.43 -37.45 -12.60
C MET A 913 -4.64 -36.91 -14.00
N GLN A 914 -5.91 -36.65 -14.36
CA GLN A 914 -6.29 -36.04 -15.63
C GLN A 914 -7.20 -34.84 -15.45
N TYR A 915 -7.04 -33.84 -16.31
CA TYR A 915 -8.03 -32.77 -16.47
C TYR A 915 -9.34 -33.30 -17.07
N ALA A 916 -10.39 -32.46 -17.04
CA ALA A 916 -11.72 -32.84 -17.55
C ALA A 916 -11.72 -33.24 -19.02
N ASP A 917 -10.80 -32.68 -19.82
CA ASP A 917 -10.62 -32.99 -21.24
C ASP A 917 -9.80 -34.27 -21.51
N GLY A 918 -9.37 -34.96 -20.45
CA GLY A 918 -8.58 -36.19 -20.53
C GLY A 918 -7.07 -35.96 -20.65
N GLN A 919 -6.60 -34.73 -20.67
CA GLN A 919 -5.17 -34.44 -20.70
C GLN A 919 -4.51 -34.75 -19.34
N ASP A 920 -3.20 -35.03 -19.37
CA ASP A 920 -2.44 -35.42 -18.19
C ASP A 920 -2.20 -34.22 -17.25
N ALA A 921 -2.82 -34.23 -16.06
CA ALA A 921 -2.72 -33.20 -15.04
C ALA A 921 -1.64 -33.49 -14.00
N ALA A 922 -1.33 -34.77 -13.76
CA ALA A 922 -0.23 -35.15 -12.87
C ALA A 922 0.34 -36.50 -13.28
N ILE A 923 1.62 -36.68 -12.99
CA ILE A 923 2.32 -37.94 -13.22
C ILE A 923 2.87 -38.50 -11.89
N ALA A 924 3.06 -39.82 -11.85
CA ALA A 924 3.71 -40.49 -10.75
C ALA A 924 4.77 -41.48 -11.26
N TYR A 925 5.82 -41.66 -10.46
CA TYR A 925 6.96 -42.53 -10.78
C TYR A 925 7.48 -43.23 -9.53
N LYS A 926 7.73 -44.51 -9.62
CA LYS A 926 8.32 -45.30 -8.56
C LYS A 926 9.15 -46.43 -9.17
N GLN A 927 10.47 -46.27 -9.11
CA GLN A 927 11.41 -47.32 -9.54
C GLN A 927 12.68 -47.26 -8.72
N GLY A 928 13.15 -48.43 -8.24
CA GLY A 928 14.25 -48.46 -7.28
C GLY A 928 13.89 -47.66 -6.02
N ASN A 929 14.78 -46.74 -5.68
CA ASN A 929 14.58 -45.82 -4.54
C ASN A 929 13.94 -44.46 -4.93
N GLU A 930 13.83 -44.17 -6.22
CA GLU A 930 13.22 -42.90 -6.67
C GLU A 930 11.70 -42.97 -6.61
N ARG A 931 11.10 -41.93 -6.04
CA ARG A 931 9.64 -41.77 -5.89
C ARG A 931 9.23 -40.34 -6.13
N LEU A 932 8.36 -40.14 -7.10
CA LEU A 932 7.95 -38.80 -7.56
C LEU A 932 6.43 -38.73 -7.75
N PHE A 933 5.89 -37.57 -7.45
CA PHE A 933 4.54 -37.17 -7.82
C PHE A 933 4.59 -35.70 -8.27
N VAL A 934 4.28 -35.45 -9.54
CA VAL A 934 4.40 -34.11 -10.14
C VAL A 934 3.04 -33.70 -10.67
N MET A 935 2.56 -32.53 -10.23
CA MET A 935 1.28 -31.95 -10.62
C MET A 935 1.54 -30.69 -11.48
N GLY A 936 0.84 -30.61 -12.63
CA GLY A 936 0.85 -29.49 -13.53
C GLY A 936 -0.07 -28.32 -13.09
N PHE A 937 -0.62 -28.41 -11.90
CA PHE A 937 -1.44 -27.38 -11.25
C PHE A 937 -1.11 -27.28 -9.76
N PRO A 938 -1.33 -26.11 -9.10
CA PRO A 938 -1.04 -25.94 -7.69
C PRO A 938 -1.97 -26.75 -6.79
N PHE A 939 -1.40 -27.49 -5.83
CA PHE A 939 -2.18 -28.29 -4.87
C PHE A 939 -3.05 -27.40 -3.97
N GLU A 940 -2.54 -26.29 -3.52
CA GLU A 940 -3.23 -25.33 -2.63
C GLU A 940 -4.46 -24.70 -3.30
N CYS A 941 -4.52 -24.68 -4.64
CA CYS A 941 -5.69 -24.23 -5.39
C CYS A 941 -6.89 -25.19 -5.33
N ILE A 942 -6.75 -26.43 -4.84
CA ILE A 942 -7.88 -27.35 -4.70
C ILE A 942 -8.89 -26.76 -3.72
N ILE A 943 -10.15 -26.58 -4.17
CA ILE A 943 -11.17 -25.82 -3.45
C ILE A 943 -11.61 -26.52 -2.16
N ASP A 944 -11.94 -27.80 -2.24
CA ASP A 944 -12.50 -28.55 -1.12
C ASP A 944 -11.42 -29.04 -0.15
N ARG A 945 -11.47 -28.60 1.11
CA ARG A 945 -10.50 -28.95 2.17
C ARG A 945 -10.41 -30.46 2.42
N GLN A 946 -11.54 -31.18 2.42
CA GLN A 946 -11.54 -32.61 2.69
C GLN A 946 -10.94 -33.40 1.52
N LYS A 947 -11.16 -32.93 0.30
CA LYS A 947 -10.51 -33.49 -0.89
C LYS A 947 -9.02 -33.24 -0.87
N ARG A 948 -8.54 -32.04 -0.47
CA ARG A 948 -7.10 -31.80 -0.23
C ARG A 948 -6.50 -32.82 0.73
N PHE A 949 -7.17 -33.11 1.86
CA PHE A 949 -6.69 -34.09 2.83
C PHE A 949 -6.61 -35.48 2.24
N SER A 950 -7.64 -35.90 1.52
CA SER A 950 -7.68 -37.24 0.88
C SER A 950 -6.64 -37.40 -0.23
N ILE A 951 -6.44 -36.36 -1.04
CA ILE A 951 -5.44 -36.31 -2.11
C ILE A 951 -4.04 -36.38 -1.53
N MET A 952 -3.72 -35.55 -0.54
CA MET A 952 -2.40 -35.53 0.11
C MET A 952 -2.09 -36.86 0.78
N GLN A 953 -3.08 -37.48 1.45
CA GLN A 953 -2.93 -38.80 2.02
C GLN A 953 -2.63 -39.87 0.96
N GLY A 954 -3.31 -39.81 -0.19
CA GLY A 954 -3.06 -40.72 -1.32
C GLY A 954 -1.64 -40.56 -1.89
N ILE A 955 -1.21 -39.30 -2.09
CA ILE A 955 0.13 -38.98 -2.59
C ILE A 955 1.21 -39.44 -1.61
N LEU A 956 1.10 -39.12 -0.32
CA LEU A 956 2.09 -39.54 0.68
C LEU A 956 2.12 -41.05 0.91
N ASN A 957 0.99 -41.73 0.83
CA ASN A 957 0.96 -43.20 0.87
C ASN A 957 1.73 -43.77 -0.33
N TYR A 958 1.56 -43.22 -1.54
CA TYR A 958 2.31 -43.65 -2.72
C TYR A 958 3.81 -43.39 -2.58
N LEU A 959 4.19 -42.23 -2.09
CA LEU A 959 5.59 -41.79 -1.96
C LEU A 959 6.33 -42.50 -0.82
N LEU A 960 5.69 -42.74 0.34
CA LEU A 960 6.38 -43.09 1.58
C LEU A 960 6.07 -44.50 2.11
N ASN A 961 5.04 -45.19 1.56
CA ASN A 961 4.78 -46.62 1.90
C ASN A 961 5.48 -47.51 0.88
N ASN A 962 6.04 -48.60 1.39
CA ASN A 962 6.76 -49.63 0.58
C ASN A 962 5.80 -50.43 -0.31
#